data_c21107d5ecc2784b5cc8477e06d72c5a
#
_entry.id   c21107d5ecc2784b5cc8477e06d72c5a
#
_cell.length_a   1.000
_cell.length_b   1.000
_cell.length_c   1.000
_cell.angle_alpha   90.00
_cell.angle_beta   90.00
_cell.angle_gamma   90.00
#
_symmetry.space_group_name_H-M   'P 1'
#
loop_
_entity.id
_entity.type
_entity.pdbx_description
1 polymer ?
#
loop_
_entity_poly.entity_id
_entity_poly.type
_entity_poly.pdbx_seq_one_letter_code
_entity_poly.pdbx_strand_id
1 'polypeptide(L)'
;PLIVVDGVPTDNLSMINGNDIASITVLKDAASSSIYGSRAAFGVILVTTKQAKKGDRISVNYNANFAWDKSTYLPDYPDVPTQLEAALRAKARQGSGSVELFGMYFDQLLPYAQKWKEQNSGKKGYGEMRPYVDDNNVGDYRFIGNQPMYYADFDIQDIWYNNAAPSQSHDVSLTGSSGNTRFFTSFGYNSKEDVMKINPGQRKRYNATVNLQTDITDWLTAGARINYTRRHFSRADSWNNMYQYIWRWGSFFIPSGTIDGQDFRVVAMQKQAARKVLVNDQYKVNAFLKANVTKDLTVNADFTWQVDDFNSKSADNSVYGMNWSGTSPQWIVGQSNTDTWRDNSKMETWTANFYVNYAKSINDAHNFNVMAGVNGENMTYDYFYAQRPELYSLDQPELNLTYGAKNKWEINASTNDRASAGYFGRINYDYKGIYLLELNGRYDGSSRFPAGDKWAFFPSGSIGYRFSQEAYWDKLRETVSNGKLRFSYGEIGNENVGSSWPYIATIGTISASYVGWLNGSNTKVNEFDLPEWVSSSLTWERIKTIDIGLDLGLLNDMVTVGFDWYQRTTNDMIAPGKALPPSVGASTPTTNSGSLRTRGWELTINWRKQFTNDLGLYANFSIGDSKSVVTKWDNDQNIGHPLSTAYAYAGQVWGDIWGFETDRYFTEADFTGKNADGSWIYAPGVADQTGIQTQTFVYGPGDIKFKDLDGSGVIDGGKGTVDDHGDLKVIGNCLPRYEYSFHIGGTYKGFDLDLFFQGVGKRDMWTQSSFVFPEMREADLAIYANQTSYNIYEPEKGIVNISESNAFPCLYPGNEYAGNVTGLAGEGGCHNYYPQTKYLVDMSYLRLKNVTLGYTLPVELTKKAFVQKLRFYVSCNNLFLLHKGSGDLPIDPEMNAGQGALGYGTWGRTYPTTKSWSFGLQVTF
;
A
#
# COMPACT_ATOMS: atom_id res chain seq x y z
N PRO A 1 4.23 -8.33 -10.10
CA PRO A 1 4.30 -8.67 -11.52
C PRO A 1 5.12 -7.65 -12.31
N LEU A 2 5.72 -8.09 -13.40
CA LEU A 2 6.35 -7.21 -14.38
C LEU A 2 5.25 -6.53 -15.22
N ILE A 3 5.34 -5.21 -15.37
CA ILE A 3 4.44 -4.48 -16.28
C ILE A 3 5.19 -4.23 -17.58
N VAL A 4 4.57 -4.60 -18.70
CA VAL A 4 5.16 -4.43 -20.04
C VAL A 4 4.18 -3.62 -20.89
N VAL A 5 4.61 -2.45 -21.35
CA VAL A 5 3.81 -1.56 -22.20
C VAL A 5 4.37 -1.56 -23.62
N ASP A 6 3.60 -2.07 -24.56
CA ASP A 6 3.99 -2.22 -25.97
C ASP A 6 5.34 -2.94 -26.17
N GLY A 7 5.60 -3.95 -25.33
CA GLY A 7 6.82 -4.75 -25.35
C GLY A 7 7.94 -4.23 -24.44
N VAL A 8 7.75 -3.10 -23.77
CA VAL A 8 8.80 -2.46 -22.95
C VAL A 8 8.45 -2.54 -21.46
N PRO A 9 9.36 -3.03 -20.61
CA PRO A 9 9.20 -3.02 -19.16
C PRO A 9 8.92 -1.61 -18.60
N THR A 10 8.05 -1.53 -17.62
CA THR A 10 7.65 -0.28 -16.96
C THR A 10 7.36 -0.56 -15.49
N ASP A 11 7.85 0.27 -14.60
CA ASP A 11 7.72 0.02 -13.16
C ASP A 11 6.35 0.42 -12.59
N ASN A 12 5.62 1.31 -13.28
CA ASN A 12 4.38 1.86 -12.73
C ASN A 12 3.34 2.19 -13.80
N LEU A 13 2.15 1.57 -13.70
CA LEU A 13 1.00 1.86 -14.57
C LEU A 13 0.50 3.30 -14.47
N SER A 14 0.74 3.99 -13.36
CA SER A 14 0.30 5.38 -13.18
C SER A 14 0.99 6.38 -14.11
N MET A 15 2.03 5.95 -14.82
CA MET A 15 2.72 6.75 -15.83
C MET A 15 1.98 6.78 -17.16
N ILE A 16 1.03 5.86 -17.38
CA ILE A 16 0.28 5.73 -18.63
C ILE A 16 -1.06 6.42 -18.49
N ASN A 17 -1.49 7.09 -19.55
CA ASN A 17 -2.86 7.55 -19.63
C ASN A 17 -3.80 6.35 -19.90
N GLY A 18 -4.77 6.11 -19.02
CA GLY A 18 -5.74 5.02 -19.17
C GLY A 18 -6.53 5.09 -20.48
N ASN A 19 -6.77 6.30 -21.01
CA ASN A 19 -7.45 6.52 -22.28
C ASN A 19 -6.63 6.07 -23.52
N ASP A 20 -5.31 5.88 -23.37
CA ASP A 20 -4.44 5.40 -24.44
C ASP A 20 -4.39 3.87 -24.52
N ILE A 21 -4.89 3.17 -23.50
CA ILE A 21 -4.84 1.71 -23.40
C ILE A 21 -5.90 1.09 -24.34
N ALA A 22 -5.46 0.14 -25.15
CA ALA A 22 -6.33 -0.69 -25.99
C ALA A 22 -6.71 -2.00 -25.28
N SER A 23 -5.73 -2.66 -24.61
CA SER A 23 -5.96 -3.91 -23.89
C SER A 23 -4.97 -4.11 -22.76
N ILE A 24 -5.41 -4.87 -21.75
CA ILE A 24 -4.56 -5.38 -20.66
C ILE A 24 -4.71 -6.90 -20.65
N THR A 25 -3.58 -7.61 -20.64
CA THR A 25 -3.52 -9.07 -20.52
C THR A 25 -2.62 -9.44 -19.37
N VAL A 26 -3.07 -10.35 -18.51
CA VAL A 26 -2.28 -10.82 -17.37
C VAL A 26 -1.82 -12.25 -17.66
N LEU A 27 -0.49 -12.44 -17.67
CA LEU A 27 0.16 -13.75 -17.78
C LEU A 27 0.48 -14.24 -16.37
N LYS A 28 -0.18 -15.30 -15.95
CA LYS A 28 -0.12 -15.79 -14.56
C LYS A 28 0.82 -16.99 -14.40
N ASP A 29 0.92 -17.84 -15.43
CA ASP A 29 1.73 -19.04 -15.42
C ASP A 29 3.20 -18.80 -15.86
N ALA A 30 4.09 -19.69 -15.46
CA ALA A 30 5.51 -19.58 -15.77
C ALA A 30 5.81 -19.85 -17.26
N ALA A 31 5.00 -20.64 -17.97
CA ALA A 31 5.22 -20.92 -19.39
C ALA A 31 4.99 -19.66 -20.23
N SER A 32 3.86 -18.97 -20.02
CA SER A 32 3.53 -17.75 -20.77
C SER A 32 4.43 -16.56 -20.40
N SER A 33 4.87 -16.46 -19.14
CA SER A 33 5.68 -15.33 -18.65
C SER A 33 7.19 -15.52 -18.85
N SER A 34 7.67 -16.74 -19.09
CA SER A 34 9.11 -17.06 -19.16
C SER A 34 9.90 -16.24 -20.18
N ILE A 35 9.32 -15.90 -21.33
CA ILE A 35 10.01 -15.13 -22.37
C ILE A 35 10.38 -13.70 -21.95
N TYR A 36 9.75 -13.17 -20.90
CA TYR A 36 10.02 -11.83 -20.36
C TYR A 36 11.17 -11.80 -19.34
N GLY A 37 11.79 -12.93 -19.05
CA GLY A 37 13.00 -13.04 -18.23
C GLY A 37 12.76 -13.01 -16.73
N SER A 38 13.84 -12.80 -15.99
CA SER A 38 13.90 -12.85 -14.52
C SER A 38 12.96 -11.88 -13.80
N ARG A 39 12.61 -10.77 -14.43
CA ARG A 39 11.67 -9.80 -13.87
C ARG A 39 10.21 -10.30 -13.88
N ALA A 40 9.91 -11.34 -14.68
CA ALA A 40 8.57 -11.94 -14.83
C ALA A 40 8.23 -13.02 -13.79
N ALA A 41 9.07 -13.22 -12.80
CA ALA A 41 8.99 -14.28 -11.78
C ALA A 41 7.63 -14.33 -11.03
N PHE A 42 6.94 -13.20 -10.92
CA PHE A 42 5.61 -13.08 -10.28
C PHE A 42 4.49 -12.74 -11.28
N GLY A 43 4.64 -13.17 -12.54
CA GLY A 43 3.70 -12.91 -13.63
C GLY A 43 3.97 -11.61 -14.37
N VAL A 44 3.23 -11.41 -15.47
CA VAL A 44 3.40 -10.24 -16.35
C VAL A 44 2.04 -9.59 -16.63
N ILE A 45 1.99 -8.28 -16.57
CA ILE A 45 0.86 -7.47 -17.02
C ILE A 45 1.25 -6.83 -18.35
N LEU A 46 0.67 -7.31 -19.44
CA LEU A 46 0.88 -6.76 -20.76
C LEU A 46 -0.13 -5.65 -21.03
N VAL A 47 0.34 -4.47 -21.31
CA VAL A 47 -0.47 -3.32 -21.71
C VAL A 47 -0.16 -2.99 -23.16
N THR A 48 -1.19 -2.99 -23.98
CA THR A 48 -1.09 -2.56 -25.36
C THR A 48 -1.77 -1.21 -25.52
N THR A 49 -1.08 -0.24 -26.10
CA THR A 49 -1.65 1.06 -26.40
C THR A 49 -2.43 1.04 -27.72
N LYS A 50 -3.32 2.02 -27.89
CA LYS A 50 -4.11 2.19 -29.10
C LYS A 50 -3.21 2.41 -30.30
N GLN A 51 -3.57 1.76 -31.43
CA GLN A 51 -2.90 1.86 -32.71
C GLN A 51 -3.93 1.90 -33.81
N ALA A 52 -3.66 2.65 -34.89
CA ALA A 52 -4.48 2.65 -36.10
C ALA A 52 -4.22 1.39 -36.93
N LYS A 53 -5.24 0.91 -37.63
CA LYS A 53 -5.11 -0.10 -38.67
C LYS A 53 -4.90 0.58 -40.03
N LYS A 54 -4.34 -0.15 -41.01
CA LYS A 54 -4.20 0.33 -42.40
C LYS A 54 -5.60 0.59 -42.96
N GLY A 55 -5.81 1.78 -43.48
CA GLY A 55 -7.09 2.20 -44.02
C GLY A 55 -8.04 2.87 -43.03
N ASP A 56 -7.68 2.96 -41.74
CA ASP A 56 -8.49 3.69 -40.78
C ASP A 56 -8.61 5.18 -41.14
N ARG A 57 -9.82 5.72 -41.05
CA ARG A 57 -10.05 7.15 -41.19
C ARG A 57 -9.47 7.91 -40.00
N ILE A 58 -9.13 9.16 -40.22
CA ILE A 58 -8.69 10.03 -39.15
C ILE A 58 -9.87 10.29 -38.21
N SER A 59 -9.66 10.06 -36.92
CA SER A 59 -10.62 10.27 -35.84
C SER A 59 -9.97 11.05 -34.70
N VAL A 60 -10.67 12.08 -34.24
CA VAL A 60 -10.27 12.87 -33.07
C VAL A 60 -11.19 12.50 -31.90
N ASN A 61 -10.60 12.14 -30.75
CA ASN A 61 -11.36 11.86 -29.54
C ASN A 61 -10.98 12.87 -28.47
N TYR A 62 -11.99 13.39 -27.77
CA TYR A 62 -11.83 14.22 -26.59
C TYR A 62 -12.61 13.63 -25.42
N ASN A 63 -11.92 13.44 -24.30
CA ASN A 63 -12.54 13.02 -23.04
C ASN A 63 -12.26 14.07 -21.96
N ALA A 64 -13.29 14.42 -21.21
CA ALA A 64 -13.18 15.26 -20.02
C ALA A 64 -13.86 14.58 -18.84
N ASN A 65 -13.26 14.69 -17.67
CA ASN A 65 -13.84 14.23 -16.42
C ASN A 65 -13.58 15.26 -15.32
N PHE A 66 -14.61 15.59 -14.57
CA PHE A 66 -14.58 16.46 -13.40
C PHE A 66 -15.04 15.65 -12.20
N ALA A 67 -14.27 15.67 -11.14
CA ALA A 67 -14.58 14.88 -9.95
C ALA A 67 -14.35 15.65 -8.66
N TRP A 68 -15.03 15.20 -7.60
CA TRP A 68 -14.92 15.72 -6.24
C TRP A 68 -14.70 14.57 -5.28
N ASP A 69 -13.62 14.69 -4.52
CA ASP A 69 -13.21 13.70 -3.54
C ASP A 69 -13.64 14.07 -2.13
N LYS A 70 -14.09 13.09 -1.38
CA LYS A 70 -14.41 13.18 0.03
C LYS A 70 -13.73 12.02 0.78
N SER A 71 -13.17 12.32 1.96
CA SER A 71 -12.60 11.30 2.85
C SER A 71 -13.67 10.31 3.33
N THR A 72 -13.27 9.05 3.48
CA THR A 72 -14.08 7.99 4.09
C THR A 72 -13.41 7.53 5.39
N TYR A 73 -14.21 6.98 6.34
CA TYR A 73 -13.71 6.35 7.57
C TYR A 73 -12.73 7.22 8.35
N LEU A 74 -13.14 8.47 8.64
CA LEU A 74 -12.41 9.32 9.57
C LEU A 74 -12.84 8.98 11.01
N PRO A 75 -11.90 8.98 11.97
CA PRO A 75 -12.26 8.86 13.38
C PRO A 75 -13.07 10.08 13.85
N ASP A 76 -13.79 9.90 14.94
CA ASP A 76 -14.47 10.99 15.65
C ASP A 76 -14.22 10.85 17.15
N TYR A 77 -14.33 11.96 17.88
CA TYR A 77 -14.22 11.98 19.32
C TYR A 77 -15.61 11.97 19.96
N PRO A 78 -15.78 11.34 21.14
CA PRO A 78 -16.96 11.60 21.98
C PRO A 78 -16.93 13.06 22.45
N ASP A 79 -17.96 13.52 23.15
CA ASP A 79 -17.96 14.85 23.75
C ASP A 79 -16.81 15.04 24.77
N VAL A 80 -16.40 16.28 25.00
CA VAL A 80 -15.23 16.58 25.82
C VAL A 80 -15.37 16.06 27.27
N PRO A 81 -16.51 16.19 27.97
CA PRO A 81 -16.67 15.60 29.31
C PRO A 81 -16.35 14.10 29.32
N THR A 82 -16.85 13.34 28.34
CA THR A 82 -16.58 11.89 28.24
C THR A 82 -15.09 11.59 28.04
N GLN A 83 -14.39 12.39 27.24
CA GLN A 83 -12.93 12.25 27.05
C GLN A 83 -12.16 12.53 28.34
N LEU A 84 -12.50 13.60 29.05
CA LEU A 84 -11.82 13.98 30.29
C LEU A 84 -12.07 12.96 31.40
N GLU A 85 -13.30 12.47 31.54
CA GLU A 85 -13.65 11.43 32.51
C GLU A 85 -12.89 10.12 32.27
N ALA A 86 -12.75 9.71 31.02
CA ALA A 86 -11.99 8.52 30.64
C ALA A 86 -10.52 8.65 31.03
N ALA A 87 -9.88 9.77 30.69
CA ALA A 87 -8.49 10.02 31.05
C ALA A 87 -8.28 10.10 32.57
N LEU A 88 -9.18 10.74 33.32
CA LEU A 88 -9.14 10.77 34.79
C LEU A 88 -9.24 9.37 35.41
N ARG A 89 -10.16 8.51 34.90
CA ARG A 89 -10.29 7.11 35.34
C ARG A 89 -9.04 6.31 35.04
N ALA A 90 -8.49 6.42 33.83
CA ALA A 90 -7.29 5.71 33.42
C ALA A 90 -6.11 6.08 34.35
N LYS A 91 -5.90 7.36 34.62
CA LYS A 91 -4.80 7.85 35.48
C LYS A 91 -5.01 7.54 36.96
N ALA A 92 -6.24 7.59 37.47
CA ALA A 92 -6.54 7.19 38.83
C ALA A 92 -6.14 5.73 39.09
N ARG A 93 -6.34 4.86 38.13
CA ARG A 93 -5.91 3.47 38.19
C ARG A 93 -4.38 3.29 38.24
N GLN A 94 -3.62 4.19 37.64
CA GLN A 94 -2.15 4.24 37.73
C GLN A 94 -1.64 4.82 39.07
N GLY A 95 -2.57 5.22 39.94
CA GLY A 95 -2.23 5.84 41.23
C GLY A 95 -1.98 7.35 41.19
N SER A 96 -2.27 8.00 40.04
CA SER A 96 -2.19 9.46 39.90
C SER A 96 -3.58 10.07 40.08
N GLY A 97 -3.72 11.01 41.02
CA GLY A 97 -4.96 11.76 41.24
C GLY A 97 -5.21 12.91 40.25
N SER A 98 -4.24 13.24 39.40
CA SER A 98 -4.32 14.35 38.46
C SER A 98 -3.92 13.92 37.05
N VAL A 99 -4.55 14.56 36.09
CA VAL A 99 -4.22 14.46 34.68
C VAL A 99 -3.87 15.84 34.18
N GLU A 100 -2.68 16.01 33.64
CA GLU A 100 -2.20 17.27 33.11
C GLU A 100 -1.77 17.10 31.64
N LEU A 101 -2.23 17.99 30.79
CA LEU A 101 -1.78 18.10 29.41
C LEU A 101 -1.42 19.55 29.11
N PHE A 102 -0.13 19.85 28.95
CA PHE A 102 0.40 21.20 28.65
C PHE A 102 -0.07 22.30 29.61
N GLY A 103 -0.07 21.99 30.90
CA GLY A 103 -0.52 22.91 31.98
C GLY A 103 -2.01 22.91 32.22
N MET A 104 -2.79 22.15 31.45
CA MET A 104 -4.24 22.00 31.67
C MET A 104 -4.51 20.77 32.55
N TYR A 105 -5.21 20.99 33.67
CA TYR A 105 -5.62 19.94 34.58
C TYR A 105 -7.05 19.49 34.29
N PHE A 106 -7.24 18.22 33.97
CA PHE A 106 -8.52 17.70 33.48
C PHE A 106 -9.64 17.73 34.52
N ASP A 107 -9.31 17.53 35.78
CA ASP A 107 -10.24 17.69 36.90
C ASP A 107 -10.79 19.12 37.01
N GLN A 108 -9.96 20.14 36.70
CA GLN A 108 -10.37 21.53 36.64
C GLN A 108 -11.11 21.88 35.36
N LEU A 109 -10.84 21.19 34.25
CA LEU A 109 -11.53 21.39 32.97
C LEU A 109 -12.94 20.82 32.98
N LEU A 110 -13.14 19.66 33.59
CA LEU A 110 -14.38 18.88 33.50
C LEU A 110 -15.66 19.69 33.79
N PRO A 111 -15.75 20.50 34.86
CA PRO A 111 -16.95 21.30 35.13
C PRO A 111 -17.27 22.28 34.03
N TYR A 112 -16.28 22.90 33.40
CA TYR A 112 -16.47 23.84 32.32
C TYR A 112 -16.85 23.16 31.00
N ALA A 113 -16.28 22.01 30.73
CA ALA A 113 -16.64 21.18 29.58
C ALA A 113 -18.11 20.72 29.65
N GLN A 114 -18.58 20.33 30.85
CA GLN A 114 -19.98 19.97 31.08
C GLN A 114 -20.92 21.17 30.81
N LYS A 115 -20.61 22.34 31.36
CA LYS A 115 -21.37 23.59 31.09
C LYS A 115 -21.33 24.00 29.62
N TRP A 116 -20.16 23.86 28.98
CA TRP A 116 -20.04 24.13 27.55
C TRP A 116 -20.98 23.24 26.72
N LYS A 117 -21.03 21.96 27.03
CA LYS A 117 -21.93 20.98 26.40
C LYS A 117 -23.42 21.35 26.62
N GLU A 118 -23.77 21.81 27.81
CA GLU A 118 -25.14 22.25 28.13
C GLU A 118 -25.55 23.50 27.34
N GLN A 119 -24.60 24.44 27.15
CA GLN A 119 -24.86 25.73 26.50
C GLN A 119 -24.72 25.71 24.97
N ASN A 120 -24.02 24.73 24.41
CA ASN A 120 -23.75 24.65 22.98
C ASN A 120 -24.27 23.31 22.44
N SER A 121 -24.97 23.37 21.30
CA SER A 121 -25.35 22.17 20.53
C SER A 121 -24.35 21.92 19.43
N GLY A 122 -23.84 20.67 19.34
CA GLY A 122 -22.88 20.25 18.34
C GLY A 122 -21.45 20.76 18.58
N LYS A 123 -20.56 20.44 17.65
CA LYS A 123 -19.13 20.76 17.73
C LYS A 123 -18.82 22.11 17.09
N LYS A 124 -17.80 22.80 17.62
CA LYS A 124 -17.30 24.08 17.12
C LYS A 124 -16.39 23.84 15.89
N GLY A 125 -16.60 24.59 14.82
CA GLY A 125 -15.70 24.65 13.68
C GLY A 125 -14.48 25.55 13.92
N TYR A 126 -13.68 25.76 12.87
CA TYR A 126 -12.54 26.68 12.91
C TYR A 126 -13.03 28.13 13.10
N GLY A 127 -12.34 28.90 13.96
CA GLY A 127 -12.64 30.29 14.19
C GLY A 127 -12.05 30.82 15.50
N GLU A 128 -12.26 32.10 15.79
CA GLU A 128 -11.79 32.72 17.01
C GLU A 128 -12.47 32.13 18.25
N MET A 129 -11.69 31.94 19.31
CA MET A 129 -12.19 31.37 20.54
C MET A 129 -12.77 32.42 21.45
N ARG A 130 -13.90 32.09 22.07
CA ARG A 130 -14.62 32.98 23.01
C ARG A 130 -14.06 32.78 24.41
N PRO A 131 -13.66 33.86 25.10
CA PRO A 131 -13.26 33.76 26.51
C PRO A 131 -14.45 33.48 27.42
N TYR A 132 -14.19 32.87 28.60
CA TYR A 132 -15.17 32.78 29.68
C TYR A 132 -15.59 34.14 30.15
N VAL A 133 -16.87 34.33 30.36
CA VAL A 133 -17.46 35.57 30.97
C VAL A 133 -18.03 35.24 32.34
N ASP A 134 -18.98 34.32 32.40
CA ASP A 134 -19.64 33.81 33.59
C ASP A 134 -20.24 32.42 33.34
N ASP A 135 -20.89 31.85 34.35
CA ASP A 135 -21.49 30.51 34.27
C ASP A 135 -22.66 30.37 33.26
N ASN A 136 -23.24 31.49 32.82
CA ASN A 136 -24.25 31.50 31.77
C ASN A 136 -23.66 31.73 30.39
N ASN A 137 -22.38 32.14 30.34
CA ASN A 137 -21.61 32.32 29.12
C ASN A 137 -20.19 31.83 29.35
N VAL A 138 -20.01 30.50 29.28
CA VAL A 138 -18.75 29.86 29.58
C VAL A 138 -17.68 30.05 28.49
N GLY A 139 -18.06 30.51 27.29
CA GLY A 139 -17.11 30.65 26.19
C GLY A 139 -16.48 29.30 25.79
N ASP A 140 -15.29 29.37 25.22
CA ASP A 140 -14.56 28.18 24.71
C ASP A 140 -13.31 27.86 25.53
N TYR A 141 -12.83 28.84 26.29
CA TYR A 141 -11.69 28.73 27.20
C TYR A 141 -11.78 29.73 28.35
N ARG A 142 -11.02 29.48 29.42
CA ARG A 142 -10.87 30.37 30.55
C ARG A 142 -9.44 30.40 31.05
N PHE A 143 -8.99 31.49 31.62
CA PHE A 143 -7.70 31.52 32.33
C PHE A 143 -7.85 31.10 33.81
N ILE A 144 -6.98 30.18 34.23
CA ILE A 144 -6.75 29.86 35.65
C ILE A 144 -5.31 30.27 35.95
N GLY A 145 -5.15 31.37 36.70
CA GLY A 145 -3.85 32.02 36.75
C GLY A 145 -3.44 32.55 35.37
N ASN A 146 -2.27 32.18 34.90
CA ASN A 146 -1.76 32.51 33.58
C ASN A 146 -1.96 31.39 32.53
N GLN A 147 -2.60 30.29 32.94
CA GLN A 147 -2.78 29.11 32.08
C GLN A 147 -4.19 29.16 31.43
N PRO A 148 -4.30 29.17 30.09
CA PRO A 148 -5.58 28.99 29.44
C PRO A 148 -6.02 27.54 29.55
N MET A 149 -7.27 27.33 29.90
CA MET A 149 -7.95 26.04 30.02
C MET A 149 -8.97 25.94 28.91
N TYR A 150 -8.76 25.03 27.95
CA TYR A 150 -9.63 24.85 26.76
C TYR A 150 -10.57 23.68 26.98
N TYR A 151 -11.85 23.85 26.70
CA TYR A 151 -12.90 22.87 26.95
C TYR A 151 -14.01 22.85 25.89
N ALA A 152 -13.88 23.63 24.82
CA ALA A 152 -14.80 23.54 23.69
C ALA A 152 -14.59 22.25 22.90
N ASP A 153 -15.66 21.68 22.40
CA ASP A 153 -15.63 20.49 21.54
C ASP A 153 -15.52 20.91 20.06
N PHE A 154 -14.38 20.61 19.44
CA PHE A 154 -14.09 20.96 18.07
C PHE A 154 -14.41 19.85 17.09
N ASP A 155 -14.97 20.20 15.93
CA ASP A 155 -15.17 19.30 14.79
C ASP A 155 -13.87 19.15 14.01
N ILE A 156 -13.08 18.17 14.41
CA ILE A 156 -11.79 17.86 13.82
C ILE A 156 -11.91 17.51 12.33
N GLN A 157 -13.00 16.83 11.95
CA GLN A 157 -13.24 16.47 10.55
C GLN A 157 -13.49 17.71 9.69
N ASP A 158 -14.37 18.62 10.13
CA ASP A 158 -14.67 19.84 9.36
C ASP A 158 -13.49 20.80 9.30
N ILE A 159 -12.66 20.85 10.34
CA ILE A 159 -11.50 21.73 10.39
C ILE A 159 -10.41 21.32 9.39
N TRP A 160 -10.12 20.02 9.31
CA TRP A 160 -8.97 19.52 8.58
C TRP A 160 -9.28 18.97 7.19
N TYR A 161 -10.51 18.51 6.94
CA TYR A 161 -10.84 17.79 5.72
C TYR A 161 -11.83 18.54 4.83
N ASN A 162 -11.53 18.56 3.53
CA ASN A 162 -12.43 19.09 2.51
C ASN A 162 -13.37 17.96 2.06
N ASN A 163 -14.67 18.23 2.09
CA ASN A 163 -15.70 17.29 1.67
C ASN A 163 -15.91 17.24 0.15
N ALA A 164 -15.23 18.10 -0.62
CA ALA A 164 -15.36 18.22 -2.06
C ALA A 164 -14.05 18.69 -2.71
N ALA A 165 -12.95 17.97 -2.47
CA ALA A 165 -11.65 18.28 -3.07
C ALA A 165 -11.71 18.07 -4.59
N PRO A 166 -11.44 19.11 -5.43
CA PRO A 166 -11.66 19.03 -6.86
C PRO A 166 -10.58 18.26 -7.59
N SER A 167 -10.98 17.55 -8.64
CA SER A 167 -10.07 16.99 -9.63
C SER A 167 -10.65 17.07 -11.03
N GLN A 168 -9.77 17.13 -12.04
CA GLN A 168 -10.17 17.16 -13.43
C GLN A 168 -9.18 16.44 -14.31
N SER A 169 -9.67 15.86 -15.42
CA SER A 169 -8.83 15.32 -16.47
C SER A 169 -9.37 15.71 -17.85
N HIS A 170 -8.45 15.92 -18.79
CA HIS A 170 -8.72 16.25 -20.18
C HIS A 170 -7.76 15.44 -21.06
N ASP A 171 -8.32 14.69 -22.01
CA ASP A 171 -7.56 13.84 -22.90
C ASP A 171 -8.00 14.06 -24.35
N VAL A 172 -7.06 14.34 -25.23
CA VAL A 172 -7.27 14.46 -26.67
C VAL A 172 -6.44 13.40 -27.36
N SER A 173 -7.03 12.67 -28.29
CA SER A 173 -6.28 11.73 -29.12
C SER A 173 -6.67 11.83 -30.59
N LEU A 174 -5.69 11.61 -31.47
CA LEU A 174 -5.82 11.53 -32.90
C LEU A 174 -5.34 10.17 -33.38
N THR A 175 -6.19 9.45 -34.07
CA THR A 175 -5.90 8.11 -34.60
C THR A 175 -6.23 8.07 -36.09
N GLY A 176 -5.37 7.45 -36.90
CA GLY A 176 -5.67 7.31 -38.32
C GLY A 176 -4.54 6.70 -39.14
N SER A 177 -4.78 6.57 -40.41
CA SER A 177 -3.78 6.13 -41.39
C SER A 177 -3.78 7.03 -42.63
N SER A 178 -2.61 7.21 -43.22
CA SER A 178 -2.41 7.90 -44.51
C SER A 178 -1.39 7.14 -45.36
N GLY A 179 -1.84 6.58 -46.49
CA GLY A 179 -1.03 5.68 -47.29
C GLY A 179 -0.56 4.46 -46.50
N ASN A 180 0.75 4.26 -46.43
CA ASN A 180 1.37 3.15 -45.69
C ASN A 180 1.68 3.48 -44.22
N THR A 181 1.39 4.70 -43.76
CA THR A 181 1.70 5.14 -42.40
C THR A 181 0.45 5.10 -41.54
N ARG A 182 0.59 4.55 -40.33
CA ARG A 182 -0.41 4.48 -39.27
C ARG A 182 0.09 5.28 -38.09
N PHE A 183 -0.79 6.05 -37.45
CA PHE A 183 -0.42 6.89 -36.34
C PHE A 183 -1.50 6.91 -35.27
N PHE A 184 -1.04 7.02 -34.04
CA PHE A 184 -1.83 7.38 -32.86
C PHE A 184 -1.05 8.43 -32.10
N THR A 185 -1.69 9.53 -31.77
CA THR A 185 -1.11 10.54 -30.89
C THR A 185 -2.12 10.97 -29.85
N SER A 186 -1.66 11.23 -28.63
CA SER A 186 -2.52 11.72 -27.55
C SER A 186 -1.80 12.73 -26.69
N PHE A 187 -2.61 13.57 -26.06
CA PHE A 187 -2.20 14.47 -25.00
C PHE A 187 -3.21 14.39 -23.87
N GLY A 188 -2.73 14.18 -22.63
CA GLY A 188 -3.53 14.12 -21.42
C GLY A 188 -3.08 15.11 -20.37
N TYR A 189 -4.04 15.72 -19.70
CA TYR A 189 -3.83 16.55 -18.51
C TYR A 189 -4.72 16.05 -17.37
N ASN A 190 -4.15 15.91 -16.19
CA ASN A 190 -4.88 15.59 -14.97
C ASN A 190 -4.41 16.50 -13.84
N SER A 191 -5.35 17.07 -13.09
CA SER A 191 -5.09 17.85 -11.89
C SER A 191 -5.99 17.35 -10.77
N LYS A 192 -5.40 17.17 -9.59
CA LYS A 192 -6.10 16.71 -8.39
C LYS A 192 -5.58 17.45 -7.17
N GLU A 193 -6.48 18.00 -6.36
CA GLU A 193 -6.19 18.48 -5.01
C GLU A 193 -6.37 17.33 -4.00
N ASP A 194 -5.64 17.40 -2.88
CA ASP A 194 -5.86 16.49 -1.77
C ASP A 194 -7.06 16.93 -0.91
N VAL A 195 -7.47 16.06 0.00
CA VAL A 195 -8.63 16.30 0.86
C VAL A 195 -8.32 17.17 2.08
N MET A 196 -7.10 17.71 2.20
CA MET A 196 -6.77 18.65 3.27
C MET A 196 -7.36 20.01 2.98
N LYS A 197 -7.95 20.63 4.00
CA LYS A 197 -8.57 21.96 3.91
C LYS A 197 -7.54 23.08 4.07
N ILE A 198 -6.53 22.84 4.91
CA ILE A 198 -5.48 23.81 5.23
C ILE A 198 -4.25 23.48 4.40
N ASN A 199 -3.78 24.43 3.58
CA ASN A 199 -2.61 24.30 2.70
C ASN A 199 -2.61 22.99 1.88
N PRO A 200 -3.65 22.74 1.05
CA PRO A 200 -3.85 21.49 0.34
C PRO A 200 -2.68 21.15 -0.59
N GLY A 201 -2.39 19.89 -0.71
CA GLY A 201 -1.48 19.37 -1.72
C GLY A 201 -2.13 19.36 -3.10
N GLN A 202 -1.32 19.52 -4.16
CA GLN A 202 -1.77 19.49 -5.54
C GLN A 202 -0.90 18.55 -6.37
N ARG A 203 -1.55 17.71 -7.17
CA ARG A 203 -0.90 16.83 -8.14
C ARG A 203 -1.36 17.21 -9.53
N LYS A 204 -0.40 17.43 -10.45
CA LYS A 204 -0.66 17.63 -11.88
C LYS A 204 0.10 16.57 -12.67
N ARG A 205 -0.52 16.03 -13.70
CA ARG A 205 0.11 15.07 -14.62
C ARG A 205 -0.16 15.49 -16.05
N TYR A 206 0.87 15.49 -16.85
CA TYR A 206 0.84 15.72 -18.29
C TYR A 206 1.37 14.46 -18.96
N ASN A 207 0.66 13.96 -19.96
CA ASN A 207 1.08 12.82 -20.77
C ASN A 207 1.05 13.22 -22.25
N ALA A 208 2.04 12.78 -23.00
CA ALA A 208 2.03 12.84 -24.45
C ALA A 208 2.48 11.49 -25.00
N THR A 209 1.72 10.95 -25.96
CA THR A 209 2.01 9.68 -26.61
C THR A 209 2.01 9.88 -28.12
N VAL A 210 3.03 9.34 -28.82
CA VAL A 210 3.10 9.28 -30.25
C VAL A 210 3.50 7.87 -30.64
N ASN A 211 2.63 7.17 -31.38
CA ASN A 211 2.90 5.88 -32.00
C ASN A 211 2.83 6.05 -33.49
N LEU A 212 3.94 5.81 -34.18
CA LEU A 212 4.06 5.91 -35.62
C LEU A 212 4.56 4.58 -36.18
N GLN A 213 3.91 4.09 -37.24
CA GLN A 213 4.33 2.87 -37.91
C GLN A 213 4.13 3.02 -39.42
N THR A 214 5.17 2.69 -40.21
CA THR A 214 5.17 2.84 -41.64
C THR A 214 5.64 1.54 -42.29
N ASP A 215 4.87 1.05 -43.30
CA ASP A 215 5.31 -0.04 -44.18
C ASP A 215 6.22 0.59 -45.22
N ILE A 216 7.54 0.48 -45.06
CA ILE A 216 8.57 1.02 -45.96
C ILE A 216 8.50 0.27 -47.30
N THR A 217 8.36 -1.04 -47.22
CA THR A 217 8.10 -1.95 -48.35
C THR A 217 7.06 -2.97 -47.90
N ASP A 218 6.65 -3.85 -48.81
CA ASP A 218 5.68 -4.93 -48.49
C ASP A 218 6.23 -5.93 -47.45
N TRP A 219 7.52 -6.00 -47.31
CA TRP A 219 8.18 -6.91 -46.37
C TRP A 219 8.82 -6.22 -45.14
N LEU A 220 9.00 -4.91 -45.17
CA LEU A 220 9.70 -4.15 -44.11
C LEU A 220 8.77 -3.07 -43.51
N THR A 221 8.53 -3.19 -42.21
CA THR A 221 7.82 -2.20 -41.40
C THR A 221 8.80 -1.58 -40.41
N ALA A 222 8.81 -0.26 -40.28
CA ALA A 222 9.52 0.47 -39.23
C ALA A 222 8.53 1.28 -38.40
N GLY A 223 8.87 1.51 -37.16
CA GLY A 223 8.05 2.37 -36.29
C GLY A 223 8.81 2.96 -35.12
N ALA A 224 8.15 3.95 -34.52
CA ALA A 224 8.63 4.61 -33.32
C ALA A 224 7.46 4.84 -32.35
N ARG A 225 7.73 4.69 -31.07
CA ARG A 225 6.80 5.00 -29.99
C ARG A 225 7.51 5.95 -29.03
N ILE A 226 6.88 7.07 -28.77
CA ILE A 226 7.40 8.10 -27.87
C ILE A 226 6.35 8.34 -26.81
N ASN A 227 6.73 8.21 -25.55
CA ASN A 227 5.90 8.55 -24.41
C ASN A 227 6.65 9.57 -23.54
N TYR A 228 5.97 10.62 -23.19
CA TYR A 228 6.42 11.58 -22.21
C TYR A 228 5.37 11.71 -21.10
N THR A 229 5.82 11.66 -19.85
CA THR A 229 4.97 11.90 -18.69
C THR A 229 5.68 12.82 -17.72
N ARG A 230 5.02 13.94 -17.40
CA ARG A 230 5.45 14.82 -16.32
C ARG A 230 4.45 14.76 -15.18
N ARG A 231 4.95 14.45 -13.98
CA ARG A 231 4.19 14.55 -12.73
C ARG A 231 4.77 15.68 -11.91
N HIS A 232 3.92 16.61 -11.55
CA HIS A 232 4.24 17.70 -10.64
C HIS A 232 3.39 17.53 -9.39
N PHE A 233 4.03 17.40 -8.25
CA PHE A 233 3.39 17.28 -6.95
C PHE A 233 3.90 18.37 -6.04
N SER A 234 2.99 19.11 -5.40
CA SER A 234 3.30 20.15 -4.44
C SER A 234 2.48 19.97 -3.18
N ARG A 235 3.11 19.93 -2.02
CA ARG A 235 2.46 19.77 -0.72
C ARG A 235 3.19 20.57 0.35
N ALA A 236 2.53 20.81 1.50
CA ALA A 236 3.20 21.32 2.69
C ALA A 236 4.33 20.36 3.13
N ASP A 237 5.49 20.87 3.50
CA ASP A 237 6.61 20.00 3.89
C ASP A 237 6.33 19.27 5.21
N SER A 238 5.69 19.94 6.18
CA SER A 238 5.24 19.36 7.46
C SER A 238 4.15 18.27 7.35
N TRP A 239 3.72 17.94 6.15
CA TRP A 239 2.55 17.11 5.86
C TRP A 239 2.56 15.73 6.55
N ASN A 240 3.69 15.03 6.57
CA ASN A 240 3.78 13.72 7.20
C ASN A 240 3.54 13.78 8.71
N ASN A 241 3.96 14.85 9.38
CA ASN A 241 3.78 15.01 10.82
C ASN A 241 2.35 15.38 11.18
N MET A 242 1.62 16.07 10.26
CA MET A 242 0.25 16.55 10.54
C MET A 242 -0.73 15.42 10.83
N TYR A 243 -0.69 14.31 10.06
CA TYR A 243 -1.59 13.17 10.31
C TYR A 243 -1.41 12.53 11.68
N GLN A 244 -0.23 12.62 12.28
CA GLN A 244 0.00 12.17 13.64
C GLN A 244 -0.66 13.09 14.67
N TYR A 245 -0.68 14.41 14.41
CA TYR A 245 -1.14 15.42 15.35
C TYR A 245 -2.63 15.72 15.26
N ILE A 246 -3.27 15.60 14.08
CA ILE A 246 -4.71 15.87 13.89
C ILE A 246 -5.57 15.05 14.87
N TRP A 247 -5.16 13.79 15.15
CA TRP A 247 -5.91 12.83 15.94
C TRP A 247 -5.24 12.48 17.27
N ARG A 248 -4.46 13.40 17.86
CA ARG A 248 -3.62 13.01 18.99
C ARG A 248 -4.21 13.29 20.36
N TRP A 249 -4.75 14.46 20.61
CA TRP A 249 -5.01 14.93 21.97
C TRP A 249 -6.47 15.17 22.34
N GLY A 250 -7.38 14.63 21.61
CA GLY A 250 -8.82 14.87 21.80
C GLY A 250 -9.34 16.14 21.10
N SER A 251 -10.68 16.28 21.08
CA SER A 251 -11.32 17.36 20.35
C SER A 251 -11.24 18.71 21.04
N PHE A 252 -10.94 18.77 22.32
CA PHE A 252 -10.83 20.00 23.09
C PHE A 252 -9.43 20.65 22.99
N PHE A 253 -8.42 19.88 22.64
CA PHE A 253 -7.06 20.38 22.55
C PHE A 253 -6.85 21.10 21.24
N ILE A 254 -7.13 22.33 21.24
CA ILE A 254 -6.98 23.41 20.26
C ILE A 254 -6.43 22.99 18.90
N PRO A 255 -7.18 22.26 18.09
CA PRO A 255 -6.73 21.92 16.75
C PRO A 255 -6.82 23.11 15.80
N SER A 256 -7.67 24.07 16.14
CA SER A 256 -7.97 25.24 15.31
C SER A 256 -8.52 26.40 16.13
N GLY A 257 -8.69 27.53 15.49
CA GLY A 257 -9.09 28.75 16.12
C GLY A 257 -7.89 29.62 16.47
N THR A 258 -8.16 30.88 16.74
CA THR A 258 -7.15 31.87 17.09
C THR A 258 -7.46 32.51 18.44
N ILE A 259 -6.42 32.83 19.20
CA ILE A 259 -6.48 33.79 20.29
C ILE A 259 -5.57 34.94 19.91
N ASP A 260 -6.07 36.16 20.04
CA ASP A 260 -5.37 37.40 19.66
C ASP A 260 -4.83 37.37 18.20
N GLY A 261 -5.56 36.72 17.29
CA GLY A 261 -5.20 36.61 15.89
C GLY A 261 -4.08 35.60 15.58
N GLN A 262 -3.62 34.80 16.57
CA GLN A 262 -2.57 33.82 16.37
C GLN A 262 -3.13 32.40 16.27
N ASP A 263 -2.66 31.65 15.27
CA ASP A 263 -2.99 30.25 15.10
C ASP A 263 -2.26 29.39 16.14
N PHE A 264 -2.91 28.32 16.57
CA PHE A 264 -2.27 27.31 17.40
C PHE A 264 -1.22 26.53 16.63
N ARG A 265 -0.27 25.93 17.38
CA ARG A 265 0.92 25.31 16.87
C ARG A 265 0.68 24.43 15.64
N VAL A 266 -0.23 23.46 15.71
CA VAL A 266 -0.46 22.49 14.63
C VAL A 266 -1.03 23.16 13.39
N VAL A 267 -1.99 24.07 13.57
CA VAL A 267 -2.58 24.86 12.48
C VAL A 267 -1.56 25.84 11.89
N ALA A 268 -0.79 26.53 12.75
CA ALA A 268 0.26 27.44 12.31
C ALA A 268 1.34 26.70 11.49
N MET A 269 1.77 25.52 11.95
CA MET A 269 2.73 24.68 11.22
C MET A 269 2.21 24.29 9.83
N GLN A 270 0.98 23.84 9.72
CA GLN A 270 0.40 23.46 8.42
C GLN A 270 0.17 24.66 7.51
N LYS A 271 -0.37 25.74 8.06
CA LYS A 271 -0.74 26.95 7.30
C LYS A 271 0.47 27.68 6.75
N GLN A 272 1.54 27.77 7.56
CA GLN A 272 2.77 28.49 7.21
C GLN A 272 3.83 27.56 6.62
N ALA A 273 3.59 26.24 6.51
CA ALA A 273 4.56 25.30 6.00
C ALA A 273 5.05 25.67 4.59
N ALA A 274 6.37 25.62 4.39
CA ALA A 274 6.97 25.72 3.08
C ALA A 274 6.45 24.62 2.14
N ARG A 275 6.53 24.85 0.84
CA ARG A 275 6.04 23.90 -0.17
C ARG A 275 7.19 22.98 -0.61
N LYS A 276 7.02 21.69 -0.40
CA LYS A 276 7.83 20.66 -1.05
C LYS A 276 7.27 20.43 -2.45
N VAL A 277 8.13 20.63 -3.45
CA VAL A 277 7.79 20.43 -4.86
C VAL A 277 8.56 19.24 -5.39
N LEU A 278 7.85 18.28 -5.95
CA LEU A 278 8.39 17.08 -6.57
C LEU A 278 8.01 17.08 -8.06
N VAL A 279 8.98 16.99 -8.93
CA VAL A 279 8.77 16.87 -10.38
C VAL A 279 9.41 15.57 -10.82
N ASN A 280 8.63 14.73 -11.51
CA ASN A 280 9.15 13.54 -12.14
C ASN A 280 8.84 13.59 -13.64
N ASP A 281 9.88 13.64 -14.44
CA ASP A 281 9.80 13.61 -15.90
C ASP A 281 10.24 12.24 -16.39
N GLN A 282 9.38 11.54 -17.09
CA GLN A 282 9.69 10.27 -17.74
C GLN A 282 9.67 10.44 -19.26
N TYR A 283 10.76 10.09 -19.90
CA TYR A 283 10.93 10.03 -21.34
C TYR A 283 11.14 8.59 -21.76
N LYS A 284 10.37 8.11 -22.73
CA LYS A 284 10.50 6.76 -23.26
C LYS A 284 10.43 6.81 -24.78
N VAL A 285 11.46 6.37 -25.44
CA VAL A 285 11.56 6.29 -26.89
C VAL A 285 11.88 4.86 -27.27
N ASN A 286 10.97 4.23 -28.03
CA ASN A 286 11.15 2.90 -28.59
C ASN A 286 11.16 3.01 -30.10
N ALA A 287 12.20 2.49 -30.75
CA ALA A 287 12.26 2.31 -32.20
C ALA A 287 12.25 0.82 -32.52
N PHE A 288 11.50 0.42 -33.53
CA PHE A 288 11.43 -0.98 -33.91
C PHE A 288 11.41 -1.20 -35.42
N LEU A 289 11.91 -2.36 -35.81
CA LEU A 289 11.89 -2.87 -37.17
C LEU A 289 11.26 -4.27 -37.16
N LYS A 290 10.39 -4.52 -38.14
CA LYS A 290 9.82 -5.83 -38.42
C LYS A 290 9.99 -6.16 -39.89
N ALA A 291 10.74 -7.21 -40.19
CA ALA A 291 10.99 -7.66 -41.54
C ALA A 291 10.35 -9.04 -41.77
N ASN A 292 9.36 -9.12 -42.66
CA ASN A 292 8.79 -10.37 -43.14
C ASN A 292 9.67 -10.87 -44.28
N VAL A 293 10.79 -11.56 -43.95
CA VAL A 293 11.82 -11.99 -44.91
C VAL A 293 11.26 -12.99 -45.92
N THR A 294 10.38 -13.88 -45.45
CA THR A 294 9.54 -14.73 -46.25
C THR A 294 8.12 -14.75 -45.68
N LYS A 295 7.19 -15.44 -46.35
CA LYS A 295 5.82 -15.63 -45.79
C LYS A 295 5.82 -16.38 -44.43
N ASP A 296 6.87 -17.15 -44.16
CA ASP A 296 6.98 -18.00 -42.98
C ASP A 296 8.01 -17.47 -41.97
N LEU A 297 8.88 -16.52 -42.37
CA LEU A 297 10.01 -16.02 -41.55
C LEU A 297 9.90 -14.52 -41.30
N THR A 298 9.83 -14.13 -40.03
CA THR A 298 9.81 -12.74 -39.55
C THR A 298 11.00 -12.47 -38.65
N VAL A 299 11.68 -11.37 -38.88
CA VAL A 299 12.77 -10.85 -38.02
C VAL A 299 12.28 -9.57 -37.35
N ASN A 300 12.48 -9.46 -36.04
CA ASN A 300 12.11 -8.31 -35.22
C ASN A 300 13.33 -7.78 -34.46
N ALA A 301 13.46 -6.48 -34.45
CA ALA A 301 14.46 -5.77 -33.66
C ALA A 301 13.80 -4.53 -33.04
N ASP A 302 14.05 -4.28 -31.78
CA ASP A 302 13.65 -3.05 -31.13
C ASP A 302 14.72 -2.56 -30.15
N PHE A 303 14.74 -1.25 -30.00
CA PHE A 303 15.59 -0.57 -29.04
C PHE A 303 14.77 0.47 -28.30
N THR A 304 14.86 0.45 -26.98
CA THR A 304 14.19 1.41 -26.10
C THR A 304 15.20 2.15 -25.25
N TRP A 305 15.06 3.45 -25.21
CA TRP A 305 15.73 4.33 -24.28
C TRP A 305 14.69 4.97 -23.37
N GLN A 306 14.88 4.85 -22.06
CA GLN A 306 14.02 5.43 -21.04
C GLN A 306 14.83 6.22 -20.05
N VAL A 307 14.34 7.37 -19.67
CA VAL A 307 14.89 8.21 -18.59
C VAL A 307 13.74 8.55 -17.63
N ASP A 308 13.96 8.29 -16.36
CA ASP A 308 13.16 8.78 -15.25
C ASP A 308 14.00 9.83 -14.50
N ASP A 309 13.62 11.10 -14.60
CA ASP A 309 14.29 12.22 -13.96
C ASP A 309 13.39 12.77 -12.84
N PHE A 310 13.79 12.53 -11.62
CA PHE A 310 13.08 12.96 -10.43
C PHE A 310 13.84 14.12 -9.77
N ASN A 311 13.13 15.24 -9.61
CA ASN A 311 13.65 16.44 -8.98
C ASN A 311 12.77 16.82 -7.79
N SER A 312 13.37 17.06 -6.63
CA SER A 312 12.72 17.57 -5.46
C SER A 312 13.34 18.88 -5.02
N LYS A 313 12.48 19.82 -4.69
CA LYS A 313 12.83 21.10 -4.06
C LYS A 313 12.03 21.23 -2.79
N SER A 314 12.72 21.49 -1.69
CA SER A 314 12.10 21.67 -0.40
C SER A 314 12.83 22.71 0.43
N ALA A 315 12.12 23.26 1.39
CA ALA A 315 12.69 24.11 2.41
C ALA A 315 11.93 23.91 3.73
N ASP A 316 12.64 24.01 4.83
CA ASP A 316 12.05 24.25 6.12
C ASP A 316 11.80 25.74 6.29
N ASN A 317 10.90 26.09 7.18
CA ASN A 317 10.65 27.48 7.53
C ASN A 317 10.43 27.64 9.04
N SER A 318 10.80 28.78 9.52
CA SER A 318 10.37 29.23 10.85
C SER A 318 8.85 29.39 10.86
N VAL A 319 8.23 28.98 11.95
CA VAL A 319 6.77 29.07 12.15
C VAL A 319 6.50 29.86 13.42
N TYR A 320 5.69 30.89 13.32
CA TYR A 320 5.24 31.69 14.44
C TYR A 320 3.77 31.43 14.76
N GLY A 321 3.48 31.16 16.00
CA GLY A 321 2.11 30.86 16.48
C GLY A 321 2.07 30.65 17.99
N MET A 322 0.94 30.19 18.46
CA MET A 322 0.80 29.88 19.89
C MET A 322 1.65 28.64 20.27
N ASN A 323 2.26 28.66 21.45
CA ASN A 323 2.92 27.49 22.01
C ASN A 323 1.93 26.34 22.31
N TRP A 324 2.44 25.19 22.79
CA TRP A 324 1.58 24.06 23.12
C TRP A 324 0.55 24.37 24.20
N SER A 325 0.92 25.16 25.18
CA SER A 325 0.05 25.56 26.26
C SER A 325 -0.91 26.69 25.88
N GLY A 326 -0.77 27.32 24.70
CA GLY A 326 -1.57 28.47 24.29
C GLY A 326 -1.36 29.75 25.15
N THR A 327 -0.26 29.78 25.90
CA THR A 327 -0.01 30.90 26.85
C THR A 327 0.62 32.11 26.19
N SER A 328 1.37 31.92 25.12
CA SER A 328 2.07 33.00 24.43
C SER A 328 2.34 32.68 22.96
N PRO A 329 2.28 33.68 22.08
CA PRO A 329 2.84 33.55 20.74
C PRO A 329 4.35 33.43 20.80
N GLN A 330 4.89 32.50 20.01
CA GLN A 330 6.35 32.32 19.93
C GLN A 330 6.75 31.69 18.59
N TRP A 331 8.05 31.66 18.33
CA TRP A 331 8.56 30.84 17.25
C TRP A 331 8.41 29.36 17.64
N ILE A 332 7.50 28.68 16.96
CA ILE A 332 7.22 27.24 17.14
C ILE A 332 8.36 26.42 16.56
N VAL A 333 8.82 26.81 15.35
CA VAL A 333 10.05 26.35 14.74
C VAL A 333 11.02 27.55 14.77
N GLY A 334 12.24 27.33 15.27
CA GLY A 334 13.19 28.40 15.51
C GLY A 334 13.49 29.25 14.26
N GLN A 335 13.81 30.51 14.42
CA GLN A 335 14.14 31.44 13.32
C GLN A 335 15.28 30.97 12.45
N SER A 336 16.17 30.13 12.98
CA SER A 336 17.31 29.55 12.25
C SER A 336 16.98 28.26 11.50
N ASN A 337 15.79 27.72 11.62
CA ASN A 337 15.38 26.51 10.91
C ASN A 337 14.78 26.87 9.55
N THR A 338 15.60 27.41 8.67
CA THR A 338 15.22 27.77 7.30
C THR A 338 16.15 27.11 6.31
N ASP A 339 16.33 25.81 6.45
CA ASP A 339 17.17 25.03 5.57
C ASP A 339 16.49 24.84 4.21
N THR A 340 17.28 24.78 3.16
CA THR A 340 16.79 24.42 1.83
C THR A 340 17.59 23.30 1.25
N TRP A 341 16.92 22.39 0.55
CA TRP A 341 17.59 21.27 -0.10
C TRP A 341 17.03 20.98 -1.48
N ARG A 342 17.87 20.36 -2.26
CA ARG A 342 17.58 19.79 -3.57
C ARG A 342 17.99 18.35 -3.58
N ASP A 343 17.13 17.49 -4.05
CA ASP A 343 17.51 16.16 -4.44
C ASP A 343 17.12 15.89 -5.89
N ASN A 344 17.99 15.24 -6.61
CA ASN A 344 17.78 14.78 -7.97
C ASN A 344 18.15 13.30 -8.04
N SER A 345 17.29 12.50 -8.63
CA SER A 345 17.64 11.15 -9.03
C SER A 345 17.29 10.93 -10.50
N LYS A 346 18.25 10.44 -11.26
CA LYS A 346 18.09 10.11 -12.67
C LYS A 346 18.33 8.63 -12.87
N MET A 347 17.31 7.93 -13.34
CA MET A 347 17.43 6.55 -13.78
C MET A 347 17.37 6.50 -15.30
N GLU A 348 18.43 6.00 -15.92
CA GLU A 348 18.53 5.81 -17.35
C GLU A 348 18.56 4.31 -17.66
N THR A 349 17.65 3.87 -18.51
CA THR A 349 17.56 2.45 -18.89
C THR A 349 17.53 2.36 -20.41
N TRP A 350 18.33 1.48 -20.97
CA TRP A 350 18.17 1.06 -22.33
C TRP A 350 17.92 -0.46 -22.41
N THR A 351 17.05 -0.84 -23.33
CA THR A 351 16.68 -2.23 -23.58
C THR A 351 16.75 -2.50 -25.07
N ALA A 352 17.39 -3.58 -25.47
CA ALA A 352 17.47 -4.01 -26.85
C ALA A 352 16.97 -5.45 -26.97
N ASN A 353 16.11 -5.71 -27.95
CA ASN A 353 15.60 -7.02 -28.28
C ASN A 353 15.85 -7.32 -29.76
N PHE A 354 16.27 -8.55 -30.05
CA PHE A 354 16.36 -9.09 -31.39
C PHE A 354 15.86 -10.51 -31.39
N TYR A 355 14.86 -10.82 -32.23
CA TYR A 355 14.34 -12.18 -32.31
C TYR A 355 13.81 -12.50 -33.69
N VAL A 356 13.92 -13.78 -34.02
CA VAL A 356 13.47 -14.38 -35.27
C VAL A 356 12.30 -15.30 -34.97
N ASN A 357 11.25 -15.22 -35.77
CA ASN A 357 10.07 -16.06 -35.65
C ASN A 357 9.81 -16.77 -36.99
N TYR A 358 9.75 -18.11 -36.94
CA TYR A 358 9.44 -18.97 -38.08
C TYR A 358 8.10 -19.67 -37.84
N ALA A 359 7.09 -19.40 -38.68
CA ALA A 359 5.77 -19.99 -38.55
C ALA A 359 5.44 -20.80 -39.82
N LYS A 360 5.11 -22.08 -39.65
CA LYS A 360 4.85 -23.00 -40.73
C LYS A 360 3.64 -23.89 -40.46
N SER A 361 2.71 -23.94 -41.39
CA SER A 361 1.64 -24.95 -41.41
C SER A 361 1.94 -26.01 -42.47
N ILE A 362 1.81 -27.28 -42.11
CA ILE A 362 2.00 -28.43 -42.99
C ILE A 362 0.69 -29.21 -43.06
N ASN A 363 0.16 -29.41 -44.29
CA ASN A 363 -1.10 -30.12 -44.52
C ASN A 363 -2.31 -29.59 -43.73
N ASP A 364 -2.32 -28.29 -43.42
CA ASP A 364 -3.32 -27.62 -42.56
C ASP A 364 -3.61 -28.31 -41.22
N ALA A 365 -2.71 -29.20 -40.80
CA ALA A 365 -2.88 -30.02 -39.63
C ALA A 365 -1.76 -29.80 -38.60
N HIS A 366 -0.52 -29.64 -39.04
CA HIS A 366 0.66 -29.46 -38.18
C HIS A 366 1.11 -28.01 -38.26
N ASN A 367 0.90 -27.26 -37.19
CA ASN A 367 1.31 -25.86 -37.10
C ASN A 367 2.49 -25.72 -36.17
N PHE A 368 3.57 -25.17 -36.71
CA PHE A 368 4.78 -24.87 -35.95
C PHE A 368 5.00 -23.36 -35.88
N ASN A 369 5.37 -22.88 -34.72
CA ASN A 369 5.86 -21.52 -34.53
C ASN A 369 7.11 -21.58 -33.64
N VAL A 370 8.27 -21.30 -34.24
CA VAL A 370 9.56 -21.37 -33.55
C VAL A 370 10.14 -19.97 -33.45
N MET A 371 10.53 -19.59 -32.27
CA MET A 371 11.14 -18.29 -32.00
C MET A 371 12.50 -18.51 -31.30
N ALA A 372 13.49 -17.70 -31.71
CA ALA A 372 14.77 -17.59 -30.99
C ALA A 372 15.20 -16.14 -30.95
N GLY A 373 15.79 -15.72 -29.86
CA GLY A 373 16.17 -14.32 -29.71
C GLY A 373 17.12 -14.06 -28.56
N VAL A 374 17.54 -12.80 -28.50
CA VAL A 374 18.39 -12.26 -27.46
C VAL A 374 17.82 -10.93 -26.97
N ASN A 375 17.99 -10.64 -25.69
CA ASN A 375 17.70 -9.34 -25.14
C ASN A 375 18.83 -8.87 -24.23
N GLY A 376 18.95 -7.55 -24.09
CA GLY A 376 19.86 -6.92 -23.15
C GLY A 376 19.23 -5.69 -22.53
N GLU A 377 19.50 -5.47 -21.27
CA GLU A 377 19.09 -4.28 -20.51
C GLU A 377 20.28 -3.75 -19.73
N ASN A 378 20.44 -2.45 -19.71
CA ASN A 378 21.34 -1.75 -18.78
C ASN A 378 20.60 -0.60 -18.13
N MET A 379 20.81 -0.43 -16.84
CA MET A 379 20.23 0.64 -16.03
C MET A 379 21.35 1.33 -15.25
N THR A 380 21.40 2.63 -15.37
CA THR A 380 22.23 3.49 -14.53
C THR A 380 21.32 4.38 -13.68
N TYR A 381 21.62 4.47 -12.41
CA TYR A 381 20.92 5.33 -11.46
C TYR A 381 21.92 6.27 -10.81
N ASP A 382 21.71 7.57 -11.00
CA ASP A 382 22.48 8.65 -10.39
C ASP A 382 21.62 9.38 -9.37
N TYR A 383 22.15 9.62 -8.20
CA TYR A 383 21.54 10.41 -7.14
C TYR A 383 22.46 11.54 -6.71
N PHE A 384 21.88 12.71 -6.52
CA PHE A 384 22.54 13.89 -5.98
C PHE A 384 21.64 14.58 -4.95
N TYR A 385 22.20 14.95 -3.84
CA TYR A 385 21.53 15.70 -2.76
C TYR A 385 22.44 16.84 -2.31
N ALA A 386 21.83 18.02 -2.07
CA ALA A 386 22.49 19.14 -1.42
C ALA A 386 21.52 19.87 -0.50
N GLN A 387 22.00 20.22 0.70
CA GLN A 387 21.29 21.02 1.69
C GLN A 387 22.18 22.17 2.14
N ARG A 388 21.57 23.34 2.33
CA ARG A 388 22.20 24.50 2.94
C ARG A 388 21.27 25.16 3.94
N PRO A 389 21.76 25.52 5.12
CA PRO A 389 20.96 26.14 6.17
C PRO A 389 20.81 27.65 5.97
N GLU A 390 19.80 28.19 6.65
CA GLU A 390 19.58 29.62 6.88
C GLU A 390 19.33 30.41 5.57
N LEU A 391 18.10 30.28 5.04
CA LEU A 391 17.63 31.03 3.87
C LEU A 391 17.48 32.54 4.17
N TYR A 392 17.83 33.38 3.17
CA TYR A 392 17.47 34.80 3.20
C TYR A 392 15.97 35.05 3.03
N SER A 393 15.28 34.24 2.25
CA SER A 393 13.83 34.36 1.99
C SER A 393 13.22 33.02 1.62
N LEU A 394 12.04 32.75 2.18
CA LEU A 394 11.22 31.58 1.83
C LEU A 394 10.56 31.67 0.46
N ASP A 395 10.36 32.89 -0.06
CA ASP A 395 9.78 33.10 -1.38
C ASP A 395 10.71 32.59 -2.49
N GLN A 396 12.01 32.54 -2.21
CA GLN A 396 13.05 32.05 -3.11
C GLN A 396 13.97 31.06 -2.40
N PRO A 397 13.52 29.83 -2.13
CA PRO A 397 14.29 28.82 -1.41
C PRO A 397 15.36 28.20 -2.33
N GLU A 398 16.40 28.98 -2.67
CA GLU A 398 17.50 28.58 -3.50
C GLU A 398 18.79 28.34 -2.68
N LEU A 399 19.53 27.27 -3.02
CA LEU A 399 20.76 26.91 -2.32
C LEU A 399 21.81 28.04 -2.25
N ASN A 400 21.85 28.91 -3.26
CA ASN A 400 22.78 30.06 -3.28
C ASN A 400 22.28 31.28 -2.48
N LEU A 401 21.00 31.28 -2.07
CA LEU A 401 20.39 32.34 -1.27
C LEU A 401 20.29 31.94 0.21
N THR A 402 21.40 31.44 0.76
CA THR A 402 21.56 31.04 2.16
C THR A 402 22.80 31.69 2.77
N TYR A 403 22.76 31.98 4.06
CA TYR A 403 23.88 32.61 4.79
C TYR A 403 24.47 31.71 5.90
N GLY A 404 23.92 30.50 6.09
CA GLY A 404 24.37 29.58 7.12
C GLY A 404 25.80 29.06 6.93
N ALA A 405 26.38 28.64 8.04
CA ALA A 405 27.75 28.25 8.13
C ALA A 405 28.08 27.03 7.24
N LYS A 406 29.24 27.06 6.57
CA LYS A 406 29.68 26.02 5.62
C LYS A 406 29.79 24.61 6.23
N ASN A 407 30.12 24.51 7.52
CA ASN A 407 30.23 23.23 8.24
C ASN A 407 28.91 22.55 8.49
N LYS A 408 27.77 23.19 8.20
CA LYS A 408 26.41 22.63 8.24
C LYS A 408 25.89 22.26 6.85
N TRP A 409 26.67 22.42 5.77
CA TRP A 409 26.27 22.03 4.44
C TRP A 409 26.32 20.52 4.30
N GLU A 410 25.29 19.95 3.72
CA GLU A 410 25.23 18.53 3.43
C GLU A 410 25.23 18.34 1.90
N ILE A 411 26.10 17.47 1.43
CA ILE A 411 26.19 17.09 0.04
C ILE A 411 26.37 15.58 -0.01
N ASN A 412 25.55 14.92 -0.81
CA ASN A 412 25.64 13.48 -1.01
C ASN A 412 25.42 13.14 -2.50
N ALA A 413 26.11 12.11 -2.98
CA ALA A 413 25.89 11.58 -4.31
C ALA A 413 26.16 10.07 -4.33
N SER A 414 25.43 9.36 -5.17
CA SER A 414 25.68 7.93 -5.40
C SER A 414 25.30 7.54 -6.82
N THR A 415 26.02 6.57 -7.36
CA THR A 415 25.74 5.98 -8.67
C THR A 415 25.63 4.48 -8.52
N ASN A 416 24.62 3.89 -9.15
CA ASN A 416 24.38 2.46 -9.19
C ASN A 416 24.14 2.00 -10.63
N ASP A 417 24.75 0.89 -11.01
CA ASP A 417 24.59 0.28 -12.32
C ASP A 417 24.08 -1.14 -12.20
N ARG A 418 23.26 -1.54 -13.16
CA ARG A 418 22.76 -2.90 -13.30
C ARG A 418 22.67 -3.28 -14.76
N ALA A 419 23.11 -4.47 -15.12
CA ALA A 419 22.97 -5.02 -16.45
C ALA A 419 22.42 -6.45 -16.39
N SER A 420 21.55 -6.78 -17.35
CA SER A 420 21.09 -8.15 -17.58
C SER A 420 21.04 -8.45 -19.07
N ALA A 421 21.23 -9.74 -19.40
CA ALA A 421 21.13 -10.22 -20.77
C ALA A 421 20.52 -11.63 -20.76
N GLY A 422 19.82 -11.98 -21.85
CA GLY A 422 19.21 -13.29 -21.94
C GLY A 422 19.15 -13.80 -23.38
N TYR A 423 19.38 -15.11 -23.54
CA TYR A 423 19.10 -15.85 -24.75
C TYR A 423 17.82 -16.64 -24.53
N PHE A 424 16.89 -16.59 -25.47
CA PHE A 424 15.63 -17.30 -25.32
C PHE A 424 15.17 -18.00 -26.59
N GLY A 425 14.43 -19.08 -26.42
CA GLY A 425 13.81 -19.81 -27.50
C GLY A 425 12.44 -20.35 -27.09
N ARG A 426 11.55 -20.44 -28.08
CA ARG A 426 10.20 -20.98 -27.93
C ARG A 426 9.86 -21.85 -29.12
N ILE A 427 9.22 -22.99 -28.85
CA ILE A 427 8.64 -23.87 -29.87
C ILE A 427 7.16 -24.04 -29.50
N ASN A 428 6.28 -23.53 -30.34
CA ASN A 428 4.86 -23.87 -30.31
C ASN A 428 4.56 -24.88 -31.41
N TYR A 429 3.85 -25.91 -31.05
CA TYR A 429 3.32 -26.90 -31.98
C TYR A 429 1.86 -27.18 -31.67
N ASP A 430 1.03 -27.19 -32.68
CA ASP A 430 -0.31 -27.73 -32.54
C ASP A 430 -0.64 -28.71 -33.66
N TYR A 431 -1.45 -29.73 -33.33
CA TYR A 431 -2.02 -30.65 -34.26
C TYR A 431 -3.51 -30.35 -34.40
N LYS A 432 -3.91 -29.86 -35.57
CA LYS A 432 -5.29 -29.48 -35.95
C LYS A 432 -5.93 -28.46 -34.96
N GLY A 433 -5.13 -27.70 -34.21
CA GLY A 433 -5.61 -26.84 -33.16
C GLY A 433 -6.27 -27.56 -31.98
N ILE A 434 -6.11 -28.89 -31.88
CA ILE A 434 -6.68 -29.76 -30.83
C ILE A 434 -5.65 -30.06 -29.75
N TYR A 435 -4.51 -30.57 -30.14
CA TYR A 435 -3.39 -30.89 -29.25
C TYR A 435 -2.35 -29.77 -29.36
N LEU A 436 -2.06 -29.15 -28.25
CA LEU A 436 -1.20 -27.97 -28.17
C LEU A 436 0.02 -28.29 -27.32
N LEU A 437 1.19 -27.92 -27.80
CA LEU A 437 2.47 -28.03 -27.07
C LEU A 437 3.23 -26.72 -27.18
N GLU A 438 3.71 -26.21 -26.05
CA GLU A 438 4.67 -25.13 -25.99
C GLU A 438 5.89 -25.54 -25.16
N LEU A 439 7.09 -25.29 -25.68
CA LEU A 439 8.36 -25.47 -24.98
C LEU A 439 9.14 -24.17 -25.03
N ASN A 440 9.62 -23.72 -23.90
CA ASN A 440 10.45 -22.52 -23.78
C ASN A 440 11.75 -22.85 -23.04
N GLY A 441 12.81 -22.18 -23.42
CA GLY A 441 14.07 -22.19 -22.70
C GLY A 441 14.66 -20.81 -22.68
N ARG A 442 15.20 -20.43 -21.53
CA ARG A 442 15.86 -19.14 -21.36
C ARG A 442 17.16 -19.28 -20.58
N TYR A 443 18.21 -18.62 -21.05
CA TYR A 443 19.51 -18.56 -20.40
C TYR A 443 19.81 -17.09 -20.06
N ASP A 444 19.63 -16.74 -18.79
CA ASP A 444 19.73 -15.37 -18.29
C ASP A 444 20.99 -15.14 -17.48
N GLY A 445 21.58 -13.95 -17.66
CA GLY A 445 22.72 -13.45 -16.92
C GLY A 445 22.43 -12.10 -16.27
N SER A 446 22.90 -11.92 -15.03
CA SER A 446 22.74 -10.67 -14.26
C SER A 446 24.06 -10.22 -13.65
N SER A 447 24.32 -8.93 -13.66
CA SER A 447 25.48 -8.31 -13.00
C SER A 447 25.40 -8.38 -11.47
N ARG A 448 24.23 -8.71 -10.91
CA ARG A 448 24.00 -8.81 -9.46
C ARG A 448 24.61 -10.03 -8.81
N PHE A 449 25.10 -10.99 -9.61
CA PHE A 449 25.72 -12.22 -9.11
C PHE A 449 27.20 -12.30 -9.43
N PRO A 450 28.00 -12.97 -8.59
CA PRO A 450 29.41 -13.16 -8.82
C PRO A 450 29.69 -13.92 -10.13
N ALA A 451 30.90 -13.87 -10.63
CA ALA A 451 31.26 -14.32 -11.98
C ALA A 451 30.87 -15.79 -12.27
N GLY A 452 30.96 -16.67 -11.26
CA GLY A 452 30.61 -18.10 -11.40
C GLY A 452 29.10 -18.39 -11.46
N ASP A 453 28.26 -17.49 -10.89
CA ASP A 453 26.85 -17.69 -10.69
C ASP A 453 25.97 -16.67 -11.47
N LYS A 454 26.58 -15.91 -12.38
CA LYS A 454 25.91 -14.90 -13.20
C LYS A 454 24.83 -15.46 -14.09
N TRP A 455 25.03 -16.64 -14.67
CA TRP A 455 24.20 -17.20 -15.70
C TRP A 455 23.45 -18.43 -15.20
N ALA A 456 22.15 -18.50 -15.51
CA ALA A 456 21.31 -19.64 -15.16
C ALA A 456 20.34 -19.99 -16.28
N PHE A 457 20.02 -21.28 -16.42
CA PHE A 457 19.04 -21.79 -17.39
C PHE A 457 17.69 -22.04 -16.71
N PHE A 458 16.62 -21.62 -17.39
CA PHE A 458 15.24 -21.69 -16.90
C PHE A 458 14.36 -22.33 -18.00
N PRO A 459 14.00 -23.61 -17.87
CA PRO A 459 13.09 -24.29 -18.79
C PRO A 459 11.64 -24.09 -18.40
N SER A 460 10.74 -24.04 -19.39
CA SER A 460 9.29 -24.09 -19.17
C SER A 460 8.57 -24.73 -20.35
N GLY A 461 7.36 -25.21 -20.12
CA GLY A 461 6.53 -25.78 -21.15
C GLY A 461 5.08 -25.94 -20.74
N SER A 462 4.21 -26.07 -21.71
CA SER A 462 2.80 -26.35 -21.47
C SER A 462 2.23 -27.29 -22.51
N ILE A 463 1.20 -28.04 -22.11
CA ILE A 463 0.37 -28.86 -22.99
C ILE A 463 -1.08 -28.43 -22.84
N GLY A 464 -1.80 -28.46 -23.96
CA GLY A 464 -3.23 -28.15 -23.99
C GLY A 464 -3.98 -29.16 -24.86
N TYR A 465 -5.17 -29.54 -24.38
CA TYR A 465 -6.05 -30.42 -25.10
C TYR A 465 -7.45 -29.80 -25.23
N ARG A 466 -7.84 -29.49 -26.47
CA ARG A 466 -9.15 -28.96 -26.82
C ARG A 466 -10.13 -30.09 -27.12
N PHE A 467 -10.58 -30.78 -26.06
CA PHE A 467 -11.43 -31.96 -26.17
C PHE A 467 -12.78 -31.67 -26.87
N SER A 468 -13.26 -30.42 -26.80
CA SER A 468 -14.50 -30.02 -27.50
C SER A 468 -14.39 -30.02 -29.04
N GLN A 469 -13.19 -30.10 -29.59
CA GLN A 469 -12.96 -30.17 -31.04
C GLN A 469 -12.92 -31.62 -31.57
N GLU A 470 -12.96 -32.61 -30.68
CA GLU A 470 -12.97 -34.02 -31.05
C GLU A 470 -14.39 -34.47 -31.51
N ALA A 471 -14.45 -35.44 -32.42
CA ALA A 471 -15.71 -35.95 -32.95
C ALA A 471 -16.64 -36.56 -31.90
N TYR A 472 -16.07 -37.17 -30.84
CA TYR A 472 -16.89 -37.75 -29.76
C TYR A 472 -17.64 -36.69 -28.94
N TRP A 473 -17.25 -35.39 -29.03
CA TRP A 473 -17.87 -34.28 -28.33
C TRP A 473 -19.02 -33.62 -29.12
N ASP A 474 -19.25 -33.98 -30.42
CA ASP A 474 -20.21 -33.31 -31.29
C ASP A 474 -21.62 -33.18 -30.67
N LYS A 475 -22.09 -34.21 -29.99
CA LYS A 475 -23.42 -34.20 -29.33
C LYS A 475 -23.54 -33.23 -28.16
N LEU A 476 -22.41 -32.88 -27.54
CA LEU A 476 -22.35 -31.99 -26.38
C LEU A 476 -22.01 -30.54 -26.78
N ARG A 477 -21.61 -30.31 -28.03
CA ARG A 477 -21.08 -29.01 -28.52
C ARG A 477 -22.12 -27.89 -28.45
N GLU A 478 -23.42 -28.20 -28.56
CA GLU A 478 -24.47 -27.21 -28.35
C GLU A 478 -24.50 -26.68 -26.89
N THR A 479 -24.19 -27.54 -25.92
CA THR A 479 -24.18 -27.17 -24.50
C THR A 479 -22.79 -26.69 -24.07
N VAL A 480 -21.74 -27.44 -24.44
CA VAL A 480 -20.34 -27.10 -24.17
C VAL A 480 -19.65 -26.84 -25.50
N SER A 481 -19.72 -25.60 -25.93
CA SER A 481 -19.22 -25.12 -27.22
C SER A 481 -17.69 -25.12 -27.31
N ASN A 482 -17.03 -24.89 -26.19
CA ASN A 482 -15.57 -24.90 -26.05
C ASN A 482 -15.17 -25.62 -24.77
N GLY A 483 -14.14 -26.48 -24.86
CA GLY A 483 -13.60 -27.20 -23.72
C GLY A 483 -12.10 -27.46 -23.92
N LYS A 484 -11.27 -26.97 -23.00
CA LYS A 484 -9.82 -27.10 -23.05
C LYS A 484 -9.27 -27.42 -21.67
N LEU A 485 -8.44 -28.45 -21.59
CA LEU A 485 -7.58 -28.75 -20.45
C LEU A 485 -6.18 -28.20 -20.71
N ARG A 486 -5.56 -27.66 -19.66
CA ARG A 486 -4.22 -27.09 -19.71
C ARG A 486 -3.38 -27.67 -18.57
N PHE A 487 -2.11 -27.89 -18.85
CA PHE A 487 -1.08 -28.18 -17.85
C PHE A 487 0.16 -27.38 -18.22
N SER A 488 0.75 -26.69 -17.27
CA SER A 488 2.04 -26.05 -17.46
C SER A 488 3.01 -26.31 -16.30
N TYR A 489 4.28 -26.38 -16.64
CA TYR A 489 5.40 -26.39 -15.72
C TYR A 489 6.44 -25.39 -16.20
N GLY A 490 6.99 -24.62 -15.28
CA GLY A 490 8.07 -23.70 -15.63
C GLY A 490 8.93 -23.28 -14.46
N GLU A 491 10.17 -22.95 -14.78
CA GLU A 491 11.10 -22.31 -13.88
C GLU A 491 11.41 -20.90 -14.38
N ILE A 492 11.48 -19.93 -13.47
CA ILE A 492 11.89 -18.56 -13.72
C ILE A 492 12.86 -18.14 -12.61
N GLY A 493 13.96 -17.48 -13.00
CA GLY A 493 14.90 -16.89 -12.06
C GLY A 493 14.39 -15.54 -11.52
N ASN A 494 14.70 -15.25 -10.27
CA ASN A 494 14.53 -13.92 -9.70
C ASN A 494 15.92 -13.35 -9.33
N GLU A 495 16.24 -12.17 -9.85
CA GLU A 495 17.49 -11.45 -9.60
C GLU A 495 17.36 -10.33 -8.56
N ASN A 496 16.19 -10.20 -7.91
CA ASN A 496 15.96 -9.10 -6.97
C ASN A 496 16.58 -9.41 -5.59
N VAL A 497 17.81 -8.99 -5.43
CA VAL A 497 18.64 -9.23 -4.23
C VAL A 497 18.80 -7.98 -3.35
N GLY A 498 17.96 -6.95 -3.54
CA GLY A 498 17.97 -5.72 -2.75
C GLY A 498 19.10 -4.73 -3.06
N SER A 499 20.24 -5.17 -3.55
CA SER A 499 21.40 -4.35 -3.91
C SER A 499 21.87 -4.63 -5.35
N SER A 500 22.59 -3.67 -5.96
CA SER A 500 23.22 -3.88 -7.26
C SER A 500 24.49 -4.74 -7.18
N TRP A 501 25.15 -4.75 -6.02
CA TRP A 501 26.45 -5.42 -5.79
C TRP A 501 26.46 -6.21 -4.47
N PRO A 502 25.54 -7.15 -4.24
CA PRO A 502 25.38 -7.79 -2.93
C PRO A 502 26.51 -8.75 -2.52
N TYR A 503 27.42 -9.03 -3.45
CA TYR A 503 28.58 -9.88 -3.26
C TYR A 503 29.90 -9.12 -3.08
N ILE A 504 29.85 -7.77 -3.08
CA ILE A 504 31.01 -6.91 -2.85
C ILE A 504 30.95 -6.40 -1.42
N ALA A 505 31.96 -6.72 -0.63
CA ALA A 505 32.09 -6.21 0.72
C ALA A 505 32.35 -4.70 0.68
N THR A 506 31.54 -3.95 1.39
CA THR A 506 31.69 -2.50 1.53
C THR A 506 32.19 -2.13 2.92
N ILE A 507 32.90 -1.03 3.02
CA ILE A 507 33.35 -0.46 4.30
C ILE A 507 32.51 0.79 4.56
N GLY A 508 31.72 0.75 5.61
CA GLY A 508 30.96 1.90 6.08
C GLY A 508 31.85 2.92 6.79
N THR A 509 31.33 4.14 6.95
CA THR A 509 31.95 5.16 7.80
C THR A 509 31.09 5.42 9.01
N ILE A 510 31.71 5.50 10.18
CA ILE A 510 31.06 5.90 11.42
C ILE A 510 31.25 7.42 11.54
N SER A 511 30.12 8.14 11.59
CA SER A 511 30.14 9.59 11.80
C SER A 511 30.82 9.95 13.13
N ALA A 512 31.59 11.01 13.13
CA ALA A 512 32.24 11.55 14.34
C ALA A 512 31.30 11.75 15.53
N SER A 513 30.02 12.01 15.29
CA SER A 513 29.02 12.14 16.36
C SER A 513 28.78 10.85 17.14
N TYR A 514 28.99 9.68 16.54
CA TYR A 514 28.78 8.36 17.16
C TYR A 514 30.09 7.72 17.67
N VAL A 515 31.23 8.32 17.39
CA VAL A 515 32.52 7.80 17.82
C VAL A 515 32.72 8.03 19.32
N GLY A 516 33.15 6.98 20.04
CA GLY A 516 33.31 7.00 21.51
C GLY A 516 34.59 7.65 21.99
N TRP A 517 35.60 7.91 21.13
CA TRP A 517 36.90 8.46 21.46
C TRP A 517 37.26 9.73 20.71
N LEU A 518 38.31 10.36 21.16
CA LEU A 518 38.85 11.59 20.64
C LEU A 518 40.22 11.30 19.99
N ASN A 519 40.55 12.00 18.91
CA ASN A 519 41.92 11.97 18.35
C ASN A 519 42.91 12.73 19.22
N GLY A 520 44.18 12.72 18.81
CA GLY A 520 45.25 13.44 19.53
C GLY A 520 45.05 14.96 19.64
N SER A 521 44.16 15.55 18.89
CA SER A 521 43.79 16.98 18.96
C SER A 521 42.50 17.21 19.77
N ASN A 522 42.06 16.22 20.52
CA ASN A 522 40.83 16.24 21.37
C ASN A 522 39.57 16.51 20.59
N THR A 523 39.49 16.01 19.32
CA THR A 523 38.30 16.11 18.45
C THR A 523 37.83 14.74 18.04
N LYS A 524 36.51 14.57 17.85
CA LYS A 524 35.94 13.39 17.22
C LYS A 524 36.18 13.41 15.72
N VAL A 525 36.54 12.30 15.13
CA VAL A 525 36.78 12.13 13.69
C VAL A 525 35.90 10.98 13.16
N ASN A 526 35.60 11.03 11.89
CA ASN A 526 34.93 9.90 11.24
C ASN A 526 35.86 8.69 11.24
N GLU A 527 35.30 7.53 11.45
CA GLU A 527 35.99 6.24 11.45
C GLU A 527 35.44 5.33 10.35
N PHE A 528 36.17 4.28 10.05
CA PHE A 528 35.70 3.21 9.18
C PHE A 528 35.14 2.09 10.03
N ASP A 529 34.00 1.54 9.59
CA ASP A 529 33.44 0.32 10.14
C ASP A 529 34.22 -0.91 9.66
N LEU A 530 33.95 -2.06 10.22
CA LEU A 530 34.45 -3.33 9.69
C LEU A 530 33.79 -3.60 8.34
N PRO A 531 34.53 -4.23 7.38
CA PRO A 531 33.91 -4.65 6.13
C PRO A 531 32.69 -5.53 6.38
N GLU A 532 31.62 -5.26 5.64
CA GLU A 532 30.45 -6.14 5.67
C GLU A 532 30.81 -7.55 5.19
N TRP A 533 30.31 -8.56 5.90
CA TRP A 533 30.43 -9.93 5.45
C TRP A 533 29.41 -10.20 4.34
N VAL A 534 29.88 -10.68 3.20
CA VAL A 534 29.06 -10.98 2.04
C VAL A 534 29.21 -12.45 1.64
N SER A 535 28.15 -13.02 1.08
CA SER A 535 28.20 -14.37 0.52
C SER A 535 28.91 -14.37 -0.83
N SER A 536 29.95 -15.18 -0.96
CA SER A 536 30.66 -15.38 -2.24
C SER A 536 29.91 -16.34 -3.20
N SER A 537 28.87 -17.01 -2.74
CA SER A 537 28.07 -17.99 -3.49
C SER A 537 26.61 -17.55 -3.68
N LEU A 538 26.35 -16.24 -3.64
CA LEU A 538 25.03 -15.72 -3.87
C LEU A 538 24.60 -15.97 -5.33
N THR A 539 23.43 -16.58 -5.52
CA THR A 539 22.93 -16.95 -6.83
C THR A 539 21.43 -16.68 -6.98
N TRP A 540 20.88 -17.03 -8.13
CA TRP A 540 19.50 -16.88 -8.51
C TRP A 540 18.53 -17.58 -7.54
N GLU A 541 17.47 -16.88 -7.13
CA GLU A 541 16.29 -17.55 -6.60
C GLU A 541 15.57 -18.26 -7.75
N ARG A 542 15.08 -19.48 -7.51
CA ARG A 542 14.40 -20.30 -8.51
C ARG A 542 12.93 -20.46 -8.17
N ILE A 543 12.08 -19.94 -9.02
CA ILE A 543 10.63 -20.01 -8.87
C ILE A 543 10.08 -21.06 -9.83
N LYS A 544 9.61 -22.17 -9.27
CA LYS A 544 8.99 -23.30 -9.98
C LYS A 544 7.49 -23.20 -9.84
N THR A 545 6.77 -23.23 -10.97
CA THR A 545 5.32 -23.19 -10.98
C THR A 545 4.77 -24.39 -11.73
N ILE A 546 3.80 -25.08 -11.13
CA ILE A 546 2.92 -26.06 -11.76
C ILE A 546 1.53 -25.43 -11.83
N ASP A 547 0.88 -25.50 -12.96
CA ASP A 547 -0.48 -25.02 -13.16
C ASP A 547 -1.32 -26.03 -13.93
N ILE A 548 -2.57 -26.23 -13.48
CA ILE A 548 -3.57 -27.07 -14.13
C ILE A 548 -4.83 -26.23 -14.33
N GLY A 549 -5.22 -26.06 -15.59
CA GLY A 549 -6.33 -25.21 -15.95
C GLY A 549 -7.40 -25.91 -16.76
N LEU A 550 -8.64 -25.46 -16.59
CA LEU A 550 -9.81 -25.87 -17.36
C LEU A 550 -10.52 -24.63 -17.91
N ASP A 551 -10.66 -24.54 -19.21
CA ASP A 551 -11.45 -23.51 -19.89
C ASP A 551 -12.70 -24.14 -20.50
N LEU A 552 -13.88 -23.61 -20.20
CA LEU A 552 -15.16 -24.02 -20.75
C LEU A 552 -15.89 -22.84 -21.39
N GLY A 553 -16.46 -23.05 -22.57
CA GLY A 553 -17.46 -22.21 -23.17
C GLY A 553 -18.80 -22.96 -23.22
N LEU A 554 -19.84 -22.38 -22.65
CA LEU A 554 -21.17 -22.98 -22.53
C LEU A 554 -22.17 -22.16 -23.34
N LEU A 555 -23.18 -22.86 -23.92
CA LEU A 555 -24.30 -22.25 -24.62
C LEU A 555 -23.83 -21.29 -25.76
N ASN A 556 -22.97 -21.77 -26.63
CA ASN A 556 -22.31 -20.99 -27.70
C ASN A 556 -21.49 -19.81 -27.15
N ASP A 557 -20.68 -20.09 -26.12
CA ASP A 557 -19.82 -19.13 -25.38
C ASP A 557 -20.58 -17.95 -24.74
N MET A 558 -21.90 -18.11 -24.53
CA MET A 558 -22.67 -17.14 -23.73
C MET A 558 -22.18 -17.10 -22.29
N VAL A 559 -21.75 -18.25 -21.76
CA VAL A 559 -21.07 -18.37 -20.47
C VAL A 559 -19.67 -18.93 -20.71
N THR A 560 -18.64 -18.26 -20.20
CA THR A 560 -17.28 -18.83 -20.17
C THR A 560 -16.83 -19.03 -18.73
N VAL A 561 -16.19 -20.18 -18.48
CA VAL A 561 -15.67 -20.55 -17.18
C VAL A 561 -14.20 -20.88 -17.35
N GLY A 562 -13.36 -20.24 -16.52
CA GLY A 562 -11.93 -20.56 -16.38
C GLY A 562 -11.66 -20.99 -14.94
N PHE A 563 -11.04 -22.13 -14.76
CA PHE A 563 -10.58 -22.60 -13.45
C PHE A 563 -9.10 -22.95 -13.54
N ASP A 564 -8.29 -22.47 -12.60
CA ASP A 564 -6.87 -22.76 -12.48
C ASP A 564 -6.56 -23.21 -11.06
N TRP A 565 -5.74 -24.26 -10.93
CA TRP A 565 -5.08 -24.65 -9.71
C TRP A 565 -3.58 -24.60 -9.92
N TYR A 566 -2.86 -23.95 -8.99
CA TYR A 566 -1.43 -23.79 -9.13
C TYR A 566 -0.67 -24.09 -7.84
N GLN A 567 0.58 -24.55 -8.02
CA GLN A 567 1.59 -24.60 -6.97
C GLN A 567 2.84 -23.85 -7.44
N ARG A 568 3.23 -22.85 -6.69
CA ARG A 568 4.48 -22.11 -6.87
C ARG A 568 5.41 -22.42 -5.70
N THR A 569 6.65 -22.79 -6.03
CA THR A 569 7.70 -23.02 -5.03
C THR A 569 8.88 -22.11 -5.36
N THR A 570 9.21 -21.20 -4.46
CA THR A 570 10.41 -20.38 -4.53
C THR A 570 11.49 -21.09 -3.73
N ASN A 571 12.51 -21.54 -4.40
CA ASN A 571 13.68 -22.17 -3.79
C ASN A 571 14.85 -21.19 -3.80
N ASP A 572 15.82 -21.46 -2.94
CA ASP A 572 17.06 -20.69 -2.85
C ASP A 572 16.76 -19.19 -2.62
N MET A 573 15.71 -18.87 -1.84
CA MET A 573 15.36 -17.51 -1.49
C MET A 573 16.51 -16.86 -0.73
N ILE A 574 16.78 -15.61 -1.07
CA ILE A 574 17.77 -14.80 -0.37
C ILE A 574 17.18 -14.38 0.95
N ALA A 575 17.78 -14.89 2.01
CA ALA A 575 17.35 -14.71 3.39
C ALA A 575 18.57 -14.48 4.30
N PRO A 576 18.39 -13.95 5.50
CA PRO A 576 19.46 -13.96 6.49
C PRO A 576 20.00 -15.37 6.67
N GLY A 577 21.30 -15.52 6.67
CA GLY A 577 21.94 -16.79 6.99
C GLY A 577 21.75 -17.13 8.48
N LYS A 578 22.28 -18.27 8.91
CA LYS A 578 22.23 -18.70 10.32
C LYS A 578 22.88 -17.65 11.21
N ALA A 579 22.21 -17.30 12.30
CA ALA A 579 22.70 -16.32 13.26
C ALA A 579 24.15 -16.66 13.73
N LEU A 580 25.01 -15.65 13.69
CA LEU A 580 26.39 -15.79 14.15
C LEU A 580 26.46 -15.50 15.66
N PRO A 581 27.36 -16.18 16.40
CA PRO A 581 27.60 -15.82 17.78
C PRO A 581 27.98 -14.34 17.92
N PRO A 582 27.49 -13.60 18.93
CA PRO A 582 27.83 -12.20 19.15
C PRO A 582 29.35 -11.91 19.22
N SER A 583 30.14 -12.90 19.62
CA SER A 583 31.61 -12.82 19.67
C SER A 583 32.27 -12.63 18.30
N VAL A 584 31.56 -12.88 17.20
CA VAL A 584 32.08 -12.67 15.83
C VAL A 584 32.14 -11.17 15.50
N GLY A 585 31.29 -10.35 16.12
CA GLY A 585 31.27 -8.89 15.92
C GLY A 585 30.85 -8.44 14.53
N ALA A 586 30.21 -9.32 13.73
CA ALA A 586 29.73 -9.02 12.38
C ALA A 586 28.28 -9.47 12.19
N SER A 587 27.55 -8.75 11.34
CA SER A 587 26.22 -9.14 10.93
C SER A 587 26.23 -10.39 10.06
N THR A 588 25.20 -11.22 10.18
CA THR A 588 25.05 -12.41 9.36
C THR A 588 24.83 -12.02 7.89
N PRO A 589 25.64 -12.54 6.96
CA PRO A 589 25.42 -12.26 5.53
C PRO A 589 24.13 -12.90 5.03
N THR A 590 23.52 -12.31 4.04
CA THR A 590 22.41 -12.91 3.31
C THR A 590 22.90 -14.05 2.43
N THR A 591 22.14 -15.15 2.37
CA THR A 591 22.47 -16.35 1.61
C THR A 591 21.21 -16.91 0.93
N ASN A 592 21.38 -17.86 0.01
CA ASN A 592 20.27 -18.58 -0.60
C ASN A 592 19.77 -19.71 0.33
N SER A 593 19.20 -19.36 1.47
CA SER A 593 18.87 -20.29 2.56
C SER A 593 17.37 -20.58 2.73
N GLY A 594 16.49 -19.74 2.16
CA GLY A 594 15.04 -19.85 2.34
C GLY A 594 14.31 -20.60 1.23
N SER A 595 13.13 -21.15 1.54
CA SER A 595 12.18 -21.66 0.54
C SER A 595 10.74 -21.45 0.98
N LEU A 596 9.87 -21.09 0.02
CA LEU A 596 8.46 -20.81 0.23
C LEU A 596 7.61 -21.56 -0.80
N ARG A 597 6.55 -22.22 -0.36
CA ARG A 597 5.59 -22.88 -1.24
C ARG A 597 4.22 -22.26 -1.12
N THR A 598 3.69 -21.74 -2.23
CA THR A 598 2.35 -21.19 -2.36
C THR A 598 1.48 -22.16 -3.16
N ARG A 599 0.31 -22.50 -2.66
CA ARG A 599 -0.74 -23.21 -3.38
C ARG A 599 -1.98 -22.32 -3.46
N GLY A 600 -2.60 -22.29 -4.62
CA GLY A 600 -3.81 -21.49 -4.84
C GLY A 600 -4.68 -22.06 -5.93
N TRP A 601 -5.86 -21.47 -6.04
CA TRP A 601 -6.81 -21.74 -7.10
C TRP A 601 -7.56 -20.45 -7.47
N GLU A 602 -8.03 -20.36 -8.71
CA GLU A 602 -8.78 -19.24 -9.24
C GLU A 602 -9.95 -19.74 -10.08
N LEU A 603 -11.10 -19.08 -9.96
CA LEU A 603 -12.30 -19.33 -10.75
C LEU A 603 -12.78 -18.02 -11.36
N THR A 604 -13.00 -18.01 -12.66
CA THR A 604 -13.59 -16.88 -13.38
C THR A 604 -14.80 -17.36 -14.16
N ILE A 605 -15.92 -16.66 -14.04
CA ILE A 605 -17.16 -16.93 -14.79
C ILE A 605 -17.57 -15.64 -15.47
N ASN A 606 -17.71 -15.66 -16.79
CA ASN A 606 -18.21 -14.54 -17.56
C ASN A 606 -19.51 -14.96 -18.25
N TRP A 607 -20.50 -14.13 -18.12
CA TRP A 607 -21.78 -14.26 -18.83
C TRP A 607 -22.04 -13.01 -19.65
N ARG A 608 -22.46 -13.20 -20.92
CA ARG A 608 -22.82 -12.09 -21.80
C ARG A 608 -23.95 -12.52 -22.73
N LYS A 609 -25.00 -11.69 -22.82
CA LYS A 609 -26.12 -11.93 -23.70
C LYS A 609 -26.64 -10.65 -24.32
N GLN A 610 -26.78 -10.65 -25.62
CA GLN A 610 -27.54 -9.66 -26.38
C GLN A 610 -28.97 -10.17 -26.55
N PHE A 611 -29.96 -9.51 -25.92
CA PHE A 611 -31.36 -9.91 -25.96
C PHE A 611 -32.09 -9.31 -27.16
N THR A 612 -31.80 -8.04 -27.45
CA THR A 612 -32.28 -7.31 -28.62
C THR A 612 -31.16 -6.43 -29.16
N ASN A 613 -31.39 -5.76 -30.30
CA ASN A 613 -30.41 -4.80 -30.82
C ASN A 613 -30.06 -3.69 -29.80
N ASP A 614 -31.00 -3.36 -28.91
CA ASP A 614 -30.87 -2.28 -27.94
C ASP A 614 -30.49 -2.76 -26.55
N LEU A 615 -30.78 -4.02 -26.18
CA LEU A 615 -30.59 -4.56 -24.82
C LEU A 615 -29.51 -5.61 -24.80
N GLY A 616 -28.37 -5.28 -24.21
CA GLY A 616 -27.26 -6.18 -23.92
C GLY A 616 -26.96 -6.19 -22.43
N LEU A 617 -26.73 -7.38 -21.84
CA LEU A 617 -26.33 -7.52 -20.43
C LEU A 617 -25.07 -8.37 -20.34
N TYR A 618 -24.28 -8.12 -19.29
CA TYR A 618 -23.12 -8.93 -18.94
C TYR A 618 -22.94 -9.01 -17.41
N ALA A 619 -22.35 -10.11 -16.99
CA ALA A 619 -21.93 -10.30 -15.59
C ALA A 619 -20.64 -11.11 -15.58
N ASN A 620 -19.66 -10.63 -14.84
CA ASN A 620 -18.40 -11.32 -14.64
C ASN A 620 -18.22 -11.56 -13.14
N PHE A 621 -17.78 -12.74 -12.79
CA PHE A 621 -17.44 -13.11 -11.42
C PHE A 621 -16.05 -13.71 -11.40
N SER A 622 -15.22 -13.31 -10.45
CA SER A 622 -13.96 -13.97 -10.16
C SER A 622 -13.76 -14.15 -8.67
N ILE A 623 -13.16 -15.27 -8.31
CA ILE A 623 -12.74 -15.58 -6.95
C ILE A 623 -11.45 -16.39 -6.99
N GLY A 624 -10.56 -16.11 -6.06
CA GLY A 624 -9.33 -16.87 -5.91
C GLY A 624 -8.91 -16.95 -4.44
N ASP A 625 -8.10 -17.98 -4.15
CA ASP A 625 -7.53 -18.16 -2.83
C ASP A 625 -6.14 -18.76 -2.93
N SER A 626 -5.25 -18.34 -2.02
CA SER A 626 -3.90 -18.90 -1.96
C SER A 626 -3.36 -18.95 -0.53
N LYS A 627 -2.48 -19.92 -0.29
CA LYS A 627 -1.80 -20.11 0.98
C LYS A 627 -0.31 -20.36 0.75
N SER A 628 0.53 -19.59 1.43
CA SER A 628 1.99 -19.69 1.37
C SER A 628 2.52 -20.32 2.66
N VAL A 629 3.39 -21.31 2.52
CA VAL A 629 4.03 -22.01 3.63
C VAL A 629 5.54 -21.93 3.46
N VAL A 630 6.23 -21.52 4.48
CA VAL A 630 7.70 -21.56 4.56
C VAL A 630 8.12 -23.02 4.67
N THR A 631 8.88 -23.52 3.69
CA THR A 631 9.30 -24.92 3.66
C THR A 631 10.73 -25.14 4.15
N LYS A 632 11.54 -24.07 4.09
CA LYS A 632 12.91 -24.07 4.62
C LYS A 632 13.25 -22.63 5.06
N TRP A 633 13.84 -22.50 6.23
CA TRP A 633 14.36 -21.23 6.75
C TRP A 633 15.42 -21.51 7.83
N ASP A 634 16.53 -20.78 7.80
CA ASP A 634 17.61 -20.92 8.79
C ASP A 634 17.37 -19.95 9.96
N ASN A 635 16.37 -20.25 10.79
CA ASN A 635 16.05 -19.50 12.01
C ASN A 635 15.85 -20.46 13.18
N ASP A 636 16.07 -19.97 14.38
CA ASP A 636 15.90 -20.70 15.65
C ASP A 636 14.42 -20.84 16.08
N GLN A 637 13.49 -20.78 15.12
CA GLN A 637 12.03 -20.98 15.29
C GLN A 637 11.35 -19.98 16.25
N ASN A 638 11.91 -18.79 16.40
CA ASN A 638 11.32 -17.73 17.20
C ASN A 638 10.00 -17.23 16.59
N ILE A 639 9.00 -17.04 17.45
CA ILE A 639 7.73 -16.43 17.10
C ILE A 639 7.90 -14.91 17.12
N GLY A 640 7.37 -14.23 16.09
CA GLY A 640 7.45 -12.77 16.03
C GLY A 640 6.52 -12.16 15.02
N HIS A 641 6.91 -11.05 14.42
CA HIS A 641 6.08 -10.32 13.49
C HIS A 641 5.72 -11.14 12.25
N PRO A 642 4.42 -11.25 11.87
CA PRO A 642 3.93 -12.20 10.86
C PRO A 642 4.49 -12.05 9.45
N LEU A 643 5.02 -10.86 9.10
CA LEU A 643 5.61 -10.57 7.78
C LEU A 643 7.12 -10.30 7.85
N SER A 644 7.77 -10.53 8.97
CA SER A 644 9.20 -10.33 9.11
C SER A 644 9.98 -11.58 8.77
N THR A 645 10.94 -11.46 7.87
CA THR A 645 11.88 -12.53 7.54
C THR A 645 12.77 -12.93 8.70
N ALA A 646 12.98 -12.05 9.68
CA ALA A 646 13.77 -12.36 10.88
C ALA A 646 13.09 -13.38 11.80
N TYR A 647 11.76 -13.51 11.70
CA TYR A 647 10.95 -14.42 12.51
C TYR A 647 10.31 -15.55 11.69
N ALA A 648 10.73 -15.74 10.44
CA ALA A 648 10.24 -16.83 9.63
C ALA A 648 10.84 -18.18 10.09
N TYR A 649 10.03 -19.23 10.06
CA TYR A 649 10.44 -20.58 10.43
C TYR A 649 9.81 -21.64 9.51
N ALA A 650 10.44 -22.79 9.40
CA ALA A 650 9.91 -23.88 8.57
C ALA A 650 8.58 -24.41 9.12
N GLY A 651 7.57 -24.54 8.27
CA GLY A 651 6.19 -24.89 8.64
C GLY A 651 5.25 -23.71 8.84
N GLN A 652 5.76 -22.50 9.00
CA GLN A 652 4.95 -21.30 9.16
C GLN A 652 4.06 -21.07 7.93
N VAL A 653 2.80 -20.76 8.15
CA VAL A 653 1.97 -20.13 7.13
C VAL A 653 2.31 -18.64 7.13
N TRP A 654 2.78 -18.14 5.99
CA TRP A 654 3.19 -16.74 5.88
C TRP A 654 2.03 -15.81 6.22
N GLY A 655 2.27 -14.90 7.16
CA GLY A 655 1.25 -13.98 7.66
C GLY A 655 0.50 -14.45 8.92
N ASP A 656 0.82 -15.63 9.48
CA ASP A 656 0.19 -16.10 10.73
C ASP A 656 0.49 -15.17 11.90
N ILE A 657 -0.56 -14.78 12.61
CA ILE A 657 -0.52 -13.94 13.79
C ILE A 657 -0.60 -14.84 15.02
N TRP A 658 0.41 -14.77 15.87
CA TRP A 658 0.42 -15.43 17.16
C TRP A 658 -0.15 -14.53 18.25
N GLY A 659 -0.86 -15.10 19.21
CA GLY A 659 -1.44 -14.37 20.33
C GLY A 659 -2.14 -15.28 21.34
N PHE A 660 -2.62 -14.69 22.42
CA PHE A 660 -3.36 -15.39 23.46
C PHE A 660 -4.83 -15.63 23.04
N GLU A 661 -5.44 -16.65 23.62
CA GLU A 661 -6.89 -16.80 23.59
C GLU A 661 -7.52 -16.05 24.75
N THR A 662 -8.38 -15.09 24.46
CA THR A 662 -9.17 -14.40 25.47
C THR A 662 -10.22 -15.36 26.04
N ASP A 663 -10.30 -15.48 27.40
CA ASP A 663 -11.37 -16.19 28.08
C ASP A 663 -12.58 -15.25 28.26
N ARG A 664 -12.44 -14.26 29.10
CA ARG A 664 -13.43 -13.25 29.49
C ARG A 664 -12.75 -12.08 30.22
N TYR A 665 -13.54 -11.21 30.79
CA TYR A 665 -13.03 -10.26 31.78
C TYR A 665 -12.90 -10.90 33.15
N PHE A 666 -11.88 -10.52 33.91
CA PHE A 666 -11.79 -10.86 35.33
C PHE A 666 -12.96 -10.23 36.11
N THR A 667 -13.50 -10.99 37.05
CA THR A 667 -14.49 -10.54 38.05
C THR A 667 -13.85 -10.55 39.44
N GLU A 668 -14.51 -9.97 40.43
CA GLU A 668 -14.07 -10.07 41.82
C GLU A 668 -13.89 -11.51 42.31
N ALA A 669 -14.71 -12.43 41.81
CA ALA A 669 -14.68 -13.86 42.21
C ALA A 669 -13.38 -14.57 41.73
N ASP A 670 -12.66 -14.01 40.80
CA ASP A 670 -11.37 -14.55 40.32
C ASP A 670 -10.20 -14.27 41.30
N PHE A 671 -10.45 -13.53 42.35
CA PHE A 671 -9.44 -13.14 43.33
C PHE A 671 -9.90 -13.41 44.78
N THR A 672 -8.94 -13.68 45.65
CA THR A 672 -9.18 -13.92 47.11
C THR A 672 -8.74 -12.73 47.97
N GLY A 673 -8.02 -11.78 47.42
CA GLY A 673 -7.52 -10.62 48.15
C GLY A 673 -6.38 -9.95 47.39
N LYS A 674 -5.67 -9.09 48.11
CA LYS A 674 -4.48 -8.39 47.62
C LYS A 674 -3.27 -8.66 48.49
N ASN A 675 -2.10 -8.74 47.86
CA ASN A 675 -0.79 -8.74 48.53
C ASN A 675 -0.45 -7.36 49.11
N ALA A 676 0.60 -7.29 49.91
CA ALA A 676 1.07 -6.04 50.50
C ALA A 676 1.55 -5.00 49.47
N ASP A 677 1.97 -5.46 48.29
CA ASP A 677 2.40 -4.62 47.18
C ASP A 677 1.25 -4.15 46.30
N GLY A 678 0.00 -4.54 46.62
CA GLY A 678 -1.20 -4.19 45.87
C GLY A 678 -1.58 -5.14 44.74
N SER A 679 -0.74 -6.13 44.42
CA SER A 679 -1.07 -7.17 43.45
C SER A 679 -2.22 -8.06 43.94
N TRP A 680 -3.04 -8.57 43.00
CA TRP A 680 -4.16 -9.44 43.31
C TRP A 680 -3.72 -10.88 43.52
N ILE A 681 -4.35 -11.56 44.51
CA ILE A 681 -4.14 -12.99 44.77
C ILE A 681 -5.23 -13.75 43.99
N TYR A 682 -4.83 -14.54 43.00
CA TYR A 682 -5.74 -15.33 42.20
C TYR A 682 -6.46 -16.42 43.00
N ALA A 683 -7.73 -16.62 42.75
CA ALA A 683 -8.54 -17.67 43.36
C ALA A 683 -8.09 -19.07 42.89
N PRO A 684 -8.24 -20.11 43.71
CA PRO A 684 -7.93 -21.47 43.33
C PRO A 684 -8.60 -21.88 41.99
N GLY A 685 -7.81 -22.38 41.05
CA GLY A 685 -8.28 -22.77 39.72
C GLY A 685 -8.32 -21.63 38.69
N VAL A 686 -7.90 -20.43 39.04
CA VAL A 686 -7.66 -19.32 38.11
C VAL A 686 -6.18 -19.27 37.78
N ALA A 687 -5.82 -19.33 36.49
CA ALA A 687 -4.41 -19.26 36.07
C ALA A 687 -3.81 -17.91 36.42
N ASP A 688 -2.58 -17.95 36.87
CA ASP A 688 -1.82 -16.78 37.32
C ASP A 688 -1.27 -15.99 36.14
N GLN A 689 -1.68 -14.74 35.96
CA GLN A 689 -1.19 -13.81 34.90
C GLN A 689 -0.10 -12.86 35.40
N THR A 690 0.45 -13.05 36.60
CA THR A 690 1.50 -12.20 37.17
C THR A 690 2.73 -12.12 36.28
N GLY A 691 3.09 -13.23 35.62
CA GLY A 691 4.25 -13.32 34.72
C GLY A 691 4.22 -12.39 33.52
N ILE A 692 3.04 -11.94 33.09
CA ILE A 692 2.84 -11.02 31.98
C ILE A 692 2.41 -9.60 32.40
N GLN A 693 2.52 -9.27 33.70
CA GLN A 693 2.34 -7.92 34.24
C GLN A 693 3.60 -7.07 34.06
N THR A 694 3.45 -5.75 34.23
CA THR A 694 4.58 -4.83 34.40
C THR A 694 4.66 -4.31 35.82
N GLN A 695 5.74 -3.56 36.13
CA GLN A 695 5.86 -2.88 37.41
C GLN A 695 4.74 -1.86 37.70
N THR A 696 4.12 -1.33 36.62
CA THR A 696 3.11 -0.27 36.74
C THR A 696 1.69 -0.76 36.45
N PHE A 697 1.55 -1.92 35.81
CA PHE A 697 0.24 -2.51 35.47
C PHE A 697 0.05 -3.85 36.16
N VAL A 698 -1.03 -3.97 36.91
CA VAL A 698 -1.45 -5.19 37.62
C VAL A 698 -2.84 -5.59 37.14
N TYR A 699 -3.02 -6.85 36.72
CA TYR A 699 -4.34 -7.38 36.39
C TYR A 699 -5.26 -7.39 37.61
N GLY A 700 -6.50 -7.04 37.38
CA GLY A 700 -7.55 -7.03 38.41
C GLY A 700 -8.95 -7.16 37.81
N PRO A 701 -10.01 -7.03 38.61
CA PRO A 701 -11.39 -7.07 38.13
C PRO A 701 -11.66 -6.07 37.01
N GLY A 702 -12.26 -6.55 35.93
CA GLY A 702 -12.53 -5.77 34.72
C GLY A 702 -11.44 -5.82 33.65
N ASP A 703 -10.30 -6.45 33.90
CA ASP A 703 -9.25 -6.67 32.91
C ASP A 703 -9.45 -7.96 32.14
N ILE A 704 -8.63 -8.14 31.08
CA ILE A 704 -8.67 -9.35 30.23
C ILE A 704 -8.09 -10.54 30.98
N LYS A 705 -8.84 -11.61 31.02
CA LYS A 705 -8.42 -12.95 31.45
C LYS A 705 -8.10 -13.77 30.20
N PHE A 706 -6.90 -14.33 30.16
CA PHE A 706 -6.48 -15.26 29.10
C PHE A 706 -6.73 -16.71 29.52
N LYS A 707 -6.84 -17.60 28.52
CA LYS A 707 -6.94 -19.04 28.75
C LYS A 707 -5.58 -19.65 28.93
N ASP A 708 -5.48 -20.48 29.95
CA ASP A 708 -4.36 -21.42 30.15
C ASP A 708 -4.53 -22.57 29.14
N LEU A 709 -3.72 -22.56 28.10
CA LEU A 709 -3.82 -23.51 27.00
C LEU A 709 -2.95 -24.75 27.20
N ASP A 710 -1.86 -24.63 27.94
CA ASP A 710 -0.96 -25.76 28.23
C ASP A 710 -1.23 -26.45 29.56
N GLY A 711 -2.13 -25.85 30.39
CA GLY A 711 -2.54 -26.38 31.68
C GLY A 711 -1.49 -26.22 32.78
N SER A 712 -0.55 -25.29 32.62
CA SER A 712 0.49 -25.01 33.61
C SER A 712 -0.02 -24.31 34.87
N GLY A 713 -1.18 -23.68 34.79
CA GLY A 713 -1.72 -22.81 35.84
C GLY A 713 -1.14 -21.40 35.83
N VAL A 714 -0.30 -21.06 34.88
CA VAL A 714 0.32 -19.75 34.70
C VAL A 714 0.16 -19.33 33.24
N ILE A 715 -0.19 -18.07 33.01
CA ILE A 715 -0.27 -17.50 31.65
C ILE A 715 1.07 -16.94 31.25
N ASP A 716 1.69 -17.53 30.22
CA ASP A 716 2.96 -17.05 29.70
C ASP A 716 3.13 -17.34 28.18
N GLY A 717 4.21 -16.91 27.61
CA GLY A 717 4.59 -17.14 26.21
C GLY A 717 5.67 -18.21 26.02
N GLY A 718 5.96 -19.02 27.03
CA GLY A 718 7.03 -19.99 27.02
C GLY A 718 8.38 -19.32 26.69
N LYS A 719 9.18 -19.96 25.85
CA LYS A 719 10.42 -19.34 25.30
C LYS A 719 10.17 -18.46 24.08
N GLY A 720 8.92 -18.29 23.66
CA GLY A 720 8.58 -17.55 22.44
C GLY A 720 9.05 -18.27 21.17
N THR A 721 9.13 -19.59 21.20
CA THR A 721 9.46 -20.43 20.05
C THR A 721 8.29 -21.31 19.65
N VAL A 722 8.32 -21.86 18.46
CA VAL A 722 7.24 -22.75 17.96
C VAL A 722 7.09 -24.01 18.81
N ASP A 723 8.19 -24.52 19.37
CA ASP A 723 8.20 -25.74 20.21
C ASP A 723 7.91 -25.45 21.70
N ASP A 724 8.04 -24.19 22.12
CA ASP A 724 7.83 -23.76 23.49
C ASP A 724 7.19 -22.37 23.48
N HIS A 725 5.88 -22.33 23.24
CA HIS A 725 5.09 -21.11 23.04
C HIS A 725 4.12 -20.81 24.20
N GLY A 726 4.16 -21.62 25.28
CA GLY A 726 3.24 -21.44 26.41
C GLY A 726 1.78 -21.38 25.94
N ASP A 727 1.04 -20.36 26.38
CA ASP A 727 -0.36 -20.15 26.06
C ASP A 727 -0.61 -19.43 24.72
N LEU A 728 0.45 -19.19 23.95
CA LEU A 728 0.31 -18.58 22.62
C LEU A 728 -0.18 -19.60 21.59
N LYS A 729 -1.00 -19.13 20.65
CA LYS A 729 -1.42 -19.90 19.47
C LYS A 729 -1.54 -19.01 18.25
N VAL A 730 -1.65 -19.59 17.07
CA VAL A 730 -2.02 -18.84 15.86
C VAL A 730 -3.50 -18.44 15.98
N ILE A 731 -3.75 -17.14 16.08
CA ILE A 731 -5.09 -16.56 16.25
C ILE A 731 -5.69 -16.05 14.94
N GLY A 732 -4.87 -15.81 13.92
CA GLY A 732 -5.33 -15.31 12.61
C GLY A 732 -4.22 -15.25 11.57
N ASN A 733 -4.55 -14.68 10.40
CA ASN A 733 -3.57 -14.47 9.33
C ASN A 733 -3.81 -13.11 8.63
N CYS A 734 -2.75 -12.33 8.43
CA CYS A 734 -2.84 -10.97 7.90
C CYS A 734 -2.90 -10.89 6.37
N LEU A 735 -2.73 -12.00 5.66
CA LEU A 735 -2.85 -12.05 4.21
C LEU A 735 -4.31 -12.24 3.78
N PRO A 736 -4.73 -11.60 2.68
CA PRO A 736 -6.08 -11.76 2.18
C PRO A 736 -6.32 -13.19 1.68
N ARG A 737 -7.50 -13.71 1.98
CA ARG A 737 -8.01 -15.00 1.53
C ARG A 737 -9.37 -14.80 0.87
N TYR A 738 -9.67 -15.62 -0.14
CA TYR A 738 -10.92 -15.53 -0.88
C TYR A 738 -11.14 -14.13 -1.46
N GLU A 739 -10.18 -13.66 -2.27
CA GLU A 739 -10.32 -12.41 -3.00
C GLU A 739 -11.32 -12.59 -4.13
N TYR A 740 -12.36 -11.77 -4.18
CA TYR A 740 -13.43 -11.91 -5.17
C TYR A 740 -13.88 -10.58 -5.74
N SER A 741 -14.43 -10.64 -6.96
CA SER A 741 -15.03 -9.48 -7.63
C SER A 741 -16.27 -9.86 -8.42
N PHE A 742 -17.19 -8.89 -8.53
CA PHE A 742 -18.36 -8.94 -9.40
C PHE A 742 -18.35 -7.73 -10.30
N HIS A 743 -18.60 -7.93 -11.58
CA HIS A 743 -18.74 -6.87 -12.55
C HIS A 743 -20.03 -7.11 -13.33
N ILE A 744 -21.02 -6.24 -13.16
CA ILE A 744 -22.36 -6.38 -13.73
C ILE A 744 -22.68 -5.12 -14.49
N GLY A 745 -23.22 -5.26 -15.70
CA GLY A 745 -23.60 -4.10 -16.46
C GLY A 745 -24.46 -4.44 -17.66
N GLY A 746 -24.82 -3.40 -18.38
CA GLY A 746 -25.60 -3.56 -19.58
C GLY A 746 -25.83 -2.26 -20.32
N THR A 747 -26.41 -2.41 -21.52
CA THR A 747 -26.76 -1.28 -22.40
C THR A 747 -28.22 -1.36 -22.76
N TYR A 748 -28.90 -0.21 -22.80
CA TYR A 748 -30.29 -0.13 -23.28
C TYR A 748 -30.56 1.24 -23.89
N LYS A 749 -30.86 1.26 -25.22
CA LYS A 749 -31.25 2.47 -25.97
C LYS A 749 -30.35 3.69 -25.74
N GLY A 750 -29.05 3.48 -25.83
CA GLY A 750 -28.03 4.53 -25.59
C GLY A 750 -27.61 4.73 -24.13
N PHE A 751 -28.37 4.21 -23.17
CA PHE A 751 -27.91 4.14 -21.78
C PHE A 751 -26.94 2.98 -21.59
N ASP A 752 -25.95 3.16 -20.74
CA ASP A 752 -25.06 2.11 -20.25
C ASP A 752 -24.92 2.21 -18.73
N LEU A 753 -25.01 1.08 -18.05
CA LEU A 753 -24.80 0.94 -16.62
C LEU A 753 -23.66 -0.04 -16.37
N ASP A 754 -22.76 0.32 -15.49
CA ASP A 754 -21.63 -0.50 -15.08
C ASP A 754 -21.48 -0.46 -13.57
N LEU A 755 -21.38 -1.64 -12.93
CA LEU A 755 -21.26 -1.83 -11.50
C LEU A 755 -20.08 -2.77 -11.23
N PHE A 756 -19.09 -2.32 -10.50
CA PHE A 756 -17.94 -3.13 -10.12
C PHE A 756 -17.85 -3.25 -8.61
N PHE A 757 -17.84 -4.50 -8.11
CA PHE A 757 -17.68 -4.85 -6.71
C PHE A 757 -16.38 -5.60 -6.50
N GLN A 758 -15.75 -5.37 -5.37
CA GLN A 758 -14.55 -6.07 -4.95
C GLN A 758 -14.64 -6.40 -3.45
N GLY A 759 -14.12 -7.56 -3.07
CA GLY A 759 -14.12 -7.99 -1.69
C GLY A 759 -12.99 -8.96 -1.34
N VAL A 760 -12.80 -9.13 -0.05
CA VAL A 760 -11.92 -10.11 0.59
C VAL A 760 -12.75 -10.87 1.61
N GLY A 761 -12.78 -12.21 1.49
CA GLY A 761 -13.63 -13.04 2.35
C GLY A 761 -13.08 -13.27 3.75
N LYS A 762 -11.75 -13.22 3.91
CA LYS A 762 -11.09 -13.34 5.20
C LYS A 762 -9.74 -12.63 5.18
N ARG A 763 -9.48 -11.82 6.18
CA ARG A 763 -8.19 -11.22 6.48
C ARG A 763 -8.23 -10.75 7.93
N ASP A 764 -7.25 -11.15 8.72
CA ASP A 764 -7.14 -10.72 10.10
C ASP A 764 -6.01 -9.70 10.24
N MET A 765 -6.09 -8.80 11.20
CA MET A 765 -5.00 -7.86 11.49
C MET A 765 -4.89 -7.64 12.99
N TRP A 766 -3.67 -7.72 13.49
CA TRP A 766 -3.32 -7.17 14.78
C TRP A 766 -2.63 -5.82 14.59
N THR A 767 -3.04 -4.81 15.34
CA THR A 767 -2.53 -3.46 15.19
C THR A 767 -2.37 -2.77 16.54
N GLN A 768 -1.35 -1.96 16.66
CA GLN A 768 -1.12 -1.06 17.80
C GLN A 768 -1.62 0.35 17.44
N SER A 769 -2.93 0.53 17.40
CA SER A 769 -3.55 1.78 16.98
C SER A 769 -4.43 2.39 18.06
N SER A 770 -4.27 3.69 18.30
CA SER A 770 -5.20 4.44 19.15
C SER A 770 -6.64 4.45 18.60
N PHE A 771 -6.84 4.21 17.31
CA PHE A 771 -8.18 4.10 16.72
C PHE A 771 -8.89 2.78 17.08
N VAL A 772 -8.09 1.77 17.49
CA VAL A 772 -8.59 0.45 17.89
C VAL A 772 -8.66 0.32 19.40
N PHE A 773 -7.62 0.77 20.11
CA PHE A 773 -7.50 0.64 21.56
C PHE A 773 -7.55 1.99 22.28
N PRO A 774 -8.41 2.16 23.30
CA PRO A 774 -8.45 3.37 24.12
C PRO A 774 -7.13 3.55 24.89
N GLU A 775 -6.75 4.81 25.13
CA GLU A 775 -5.57 5.19 25.92
C GLU A 775 -4.26 4.53 25.46
N MET A 776 -4.15 4.17 24.18
CA MET A 776 -3.03 3.43 23.63
C MET A 776 -1.68 4.14 23.87
N ARG A 777 -1.68 5.47 23.88
CA ARG A 777 -0.52 6.28 24.19
C ARG A 777 -0.78 7.14 25.41
N GLU A 778 0.04 7.01 26.41
CA GLU A 778 -0.05 7.82 27.63
C GLU A 778 -0.01 9.33 27.33
N ALA A 779 0.85 9.75 26.40
CA ALA A 779 0.97 11.15 26.00
C ALA A 779 -0.23 11.70 25.22
N ASP A 780 -1.12 10.84 24.73
CA ASP A 780 -2.27 11.24 23.91
C ASP A 780 -3.53 11.46 24.79
N LEU A 781 -3.72 10.68 25.84
CA LEU A 781 -4.85 10.75 26.81
C LEU A 781 -6.21 10.89 26.13
N ALA A 782 -6.41 10.22 25.01
CA ALA A 782 -7.58 10.39 24.18
C ALA A 782 -8.30 9.05 23.93
N ILE A 783 -9.62 9.10 23.95
CA ILE A 783 -10.49 8.04 23.45
C ILE A 783 -11.30 8.55 22.27
N TYR A 784 -11.71 7.63 21.38
CA TYR A 784 -12.54 7.94 20.22
C TYR A 784 -14.00 7.51 20.47
N ALA A 785 -14.91 7.98 19.63
CA ALA A 785 -16.35 7.74 19.79
C ALA A 785 -16.73 6.24 19.84
N ASN A 786 -15.96 5.37 19.15
CA ASN A 786 -16.15 3.91 19.17
C ASN A 786 -15.55 3.23 20.41
N GLN A 787 -14.96 3.97 21.37
CA GLN A 787 -14.22 3.44 22.51
C GLN A 787 -14.85 3.78 23.87
N THR A 788 -16.07 4.27 23.89
CA THR A 788 -16.75 4.72 25.10
C THR A 788 -17.36 3.61 25.96
N SER A 789 -17.39 2.36 25.47
CA SER A 789 -17.91 1.19 26.17
C SER A 789 -16.75 0.40 26.80
N TYR A 790 -16.46 0.65 28.06
CA TYR A 790 -15.37 0.00 28.81
C TYR A 790 -15.81 -0.40 30.22
N ASN A 791 -15.12 -1.37 30.81
CA ASN A 791 -15.33 -1.78 32.19
C ASN A 791 -14.89 -0.69 33.17
N ILE A 792 -15.58 -0.60 34.30
CA ILE A 792 -15.25 0.31 35.41
C ILE A 792 -15.18 -0.51 36.69
N TYR A 793 -14.09 -0.38 37.44
CA TYR A 793 -13.92 -0.98 38.75
C TYR A 793 -13.35 0.05 39.74
N GLU A 794 -14.26 0.75 40.41
CA GLU A 794 -13.98 1.79 41.42
C GLU A 794 -14.82 1.50 42.69
N PRO A 795 -14.57 0.39 43.38
CA PRO A 795 -15.41 -0.04 44.51
C PRO A 795 -15.45 0.94 45.67
N GLU A 796 -14.36 1.70 45.89
CA GLU A 796 -14.28 2.76 46.92
C GLU A 796 -15.21 3.93 46.63
N LYS A 797 -15.63 4.13 45.39
CA LYS A 797 -16.65 5.12 44.97
C LYS A 797 -18.04 4.48 44.80
N GLY A 798 -18.17 3.18 45.01
CA GLY A 798 -19.38 2.43 44.73
C GLY A 798 -19.72 2.28 43.23
N ILE A 799 -18.71 2.42 42.34
CA ILE A 799 -18.91 2.32 40.91
C ILE A 799 -18.24 1.05 40.40
N VAL A 800 -19.03 0.03 40.14
CA VAL A 800 -18.58 -1.22 39.54
C VAL A 800 -19.48 -1.54 38.34
N ASN A 801 -18.89 -1.59 37.16
CA ASN A 801 -19.55 -1.97 35.91
C ASN A 801 -18.62 -2.87 35.10
N ILE A 802 -18.65 -4.16 35.42
CA ILE A 802 -17.90 -5.18 34.66
C ILE A 802 -18.92 -6.01 33.89
N SER A 803 -18.82 -6.01 32.56
CA SER A 803 -19.75 -6.76 31.70
C SER A 803 -19.01 -7.23 30.44
N GLU A 804 -19.32 -8.47 30.05
CA GLU A 804 -18.88 -9.01 28.77
C GLU A 804 -19.46 -8.25 27.55
N SER A 805 -20.52 -7.46 27.75
CA SER A 805 -21.07 -6.57 26.74
C SER A 805 -20.25 -5.29 26.53
N ASN A 806 -19.37 -4.94 27.45
CA ASN A 806 -18.45 -3.82 27.28
C ASN A 806 -17.38 -4.17 26.25
N ALA A 807 -17.08 -3.23 25.37
CA ALA A 807 -16.11 -3.44 24.30
C ALA A 807 -14.68 -3.56 24.83
N PHE A 808 -14.35 -2.83 25.92
CA PHE A 808 -12.97 -2.70 26.41
C PHE A 808 -12.88 -3.02 27.91
N PRO A 809 -11.67 -3.46 28.36
CA PRO A 809 -11.39 -3.63 29.79
C PRO A 809 -11.39 -2.30 30.53
N CYS A 810 -11.08 -2.32 31.81
CA CYS A 810 -10.82 -1.10 32.58
C CYS A 810 -9.70 -0.29 31.93
N LEU A 811 -9.93 1.02 31.74
CA LEU A 811 -8.96 1.90 31.11
C LEU A 811 -7.65 1.98 31.93
N TYR A 812 -6.55 2.09 31.21
CA TYR A 812 -5.21 2.28 31.76
C TYR A 812 -4.37 3.07 30.75
N PRO A 813 -3.61 4.11 31.15
CA PRO A 813 -2.82 4.91 30.22
C PRO A 813 -1.56 4.16 29.79
N GLY A 814 -1.13 4.37 28.54
CA GLY A 814 0.12 3.83 28.05
C GLY A 814 0.05 2.39 27.55
N ASN A 815 -1.00 2.03 26.81
CA ASN A 815 -1.14 0.73 26.16
C ASN A 815 -0.24 0.56 24.92
N GLU A 816 0.61 1.54 24.62
CA GLU A 816 1.35 1.59 23.35
C GLU A 816 2.44 0.54 23.18
N TYR A 817 2.75 -0.20 24.23
CA TYR A 817 3.76 -1.22 24.20
C TYR A 817 3.16 -2.63 24.34
N ALA A 818 2.59 -3.12 23.28
CA ALA A 818 2.54 -4.55 23.02
C ALA A 818 3.62 -4.85 21.98
N GLY A 819 4.85 -4.92 22.41
CA GLY A 819 5.97 -5.36 21.57
C GLY A 819 5.73 -6.76 21.02
N ASN A 820 6.74 -7.40 20.56
CA ASN A 820 6.75 -8.80 20.23
C ASN A 820 6.05 -9.65 21.32
N VAL A 821 5.27 -10.62 20.93
CA VAL A 821 4.72 -11.64 21.82
C VAL A 821 5.83 -12.34 22.62
N THR A 822 7.07 -12.27 22.13
CA THR A 822 8.27 -12.82 22.78
C THR A 822 8.95 -11.88 23.75
N GLY A 823 8.62 -10.59 23.75
CA GLY A 823 9.13 -9.59 24.69
C GLY A 823 8.17 -9.33 25.85
N LEU A 824 7.54 -10.38 26.40
CA LEU A 824 6.49 -10.29 27.41
C LEU A 824 6.96 -9.80 28.78
N ALA A 825 8.24 -9.81 29.06
CA ALA A 825 8.78 -9.43 30.35
C ALA A 825 9.38 -8.03 30.31
N GLY A 826 8.54 -7.02 30.51
CA GLY A 826 9.03 -5.95 31.31
C GLY A 826 9.58 -4.69 30.69
N GLU A 827 8.91 -3.96 29.84
CA GLU A 827 9.14 -2.51 29.79
C GLU A 827 7.86 -1.76 29.42
N GLY A 828 7.14 -1.24 30.39
CA GLY A 828 6.13 -0.19 30.28
C GLY A 828 4.93 -0.51 29.39
N GLY A 829 3.74 -0.20 29.83
CA GLY A 829 2.51 -0.30 29.06
C GLY A 829 1.47 -1.24 29.64
N CYS A 830 0.23 -1.11 29.20
CA CYS A 830 -0.88 -1.95 29.61
C CYS A 830 -0.90 -3.25 28.82
N HIS A 831 -0.90 -4.36 29.51
CA HIS A 831 -0.89 -5.68 28.92
C HIS A 831 -2.29 -6.26 28.64
N ASN A 832 -3.36 -5.48 28.78
CA ASN A 832 -4.67 -5.87 28.30
C ASN A 832 -4.71 -6.05 26.76
N TYR A 833 -3.78 -5.45 26.04
CA TYR A 833 -3.74 -5.44 24.58
C TYR A 833 -2.55 -6.20 23.97
N TYR A 834 -2.15 -7.30 24.61
CA TYR A 834 -1.36 -8.31 23.91
C TYR A 834 -2.15 -8.84 22.70
N PRO A 835 -1.46 -9.29 21.63
CA PRO A 835 -2.12 -9.99 20.54
C PRO A 835 -3.04 -11.09 21.07
N GLN A 836 -4.33 -10.99 20.73
CA GLN A 836 -5.35 -11.87 21.32
C GLN A 836 -6.60 -12.00 20.42
N THR A 837 -7.40 -13.00 20.69
CA THR A 837 -8.58 -13.30 19.87
C THR A 837 -9.68 -12.24 19.95
N LYS A 838 -9.88 -11.57 21.10
CA LYS A 838 -10.96 -10.58 21.29
C LYS A 838 -10.81 -9.34 20.43
N TYR A 839 -9.58 -8.87 20.25
CA TYR A 839 -9.28 -7.61 19.55
C TYR A 839 -8.56 -7.82 18.20
N LEU A 840 -8.56 -9.05 17.71
CA LEU A 840 -8.11 -9.32 16.35
C LEU A 840 -9.09 -8.67 15.38
N VAL A 841 -8.60 -7.74 14.56
CA VAL A 841 -9.44 -6.97 13.65
C VAL A 841 -9.74 -7.78 12.40
N ASP A 842 -11.01 -8.03 12.11
CA ASP A 842 -11.45 -8.62 10.85
C ASP A 842 -11.44 -7.54 9.76
N MET A 843 -10.58 -7.73 8.76
CA MET A 843 -10.41 -6.84 7.61
C MET A 843 -11.12 -7.39 6.36
N SER A 844 -12.06 -8.31 6.52
CA SER A 844 -12.90 -8.76 5.40
C SER A 844 -13.86 -7.65 4.95
N TYR A 845 -14.16 -7.61 3.66
CA TYR A 845 -15.06 -6.59 3.12
C TYR A 845 -15.69 -6.97 1.79
N LEU A 846 -16.76 -6.27 1.46
CA LEU A 846 -17.35 -6.18 0.13
C LEU A 846 -17.67 -4.71 -0.16
N ARG A 847 -17.03 -4.15 -1.20
CA ARG A 847 -17.18 -2.75 -1.60
C ARG A 847 -17.75 -2.63 -3.00
N LEU A 848 -18.70 -1.72 -3.17
CA LEU A 848 -19.07 -1.20 -4.48
C LEU A 848 -18.01 -0.17 -4.92
N LYS A 849 -17.06 -0.66 -5.72
CA LYS A 849 -15.85 0.09 -6.13
C LYS A 849 -16.13 1.13 -7.18
N ASN A 850 -16.99 0.81 -8.12
CA ASN A 850 -17.37 1.73 -9.20
C ASN A 850 -18.85 1.57 -9.56
N VAL A 851 -19.48 2.69 -9.77
CA VAL A 851 -20.81 2.80 -10.43
C VAL A 851 -20.67 3.82 -11.52
N THR A 852 -21.04 3.46 -12.74
CA THR A 852 -21.07 4.39 -13.87
C THR A 852 -22.39 4.25 -14.60
N LEU A 853 -23.07 5.38 -14.79
CA LEU A 853 -24.27 5.50 -15.63
C LEU A 853 -23.95 6.45 -16.76
N GLY A 854 -23.99 5.97 -17.98
CA GLY A 854 -23.73 6.76 -19.19
C GLY A 854 -24.95 6.86 -20.09
N TYR A 855 -24.96 7.91 -20.93
CA TYR A 855 -25.90 8.04 -22.03
C TYR A 855 -25.19 8.53 -23.28
N THR A 856 -25.28 7.75 -24.33
CA THR A 856 -24.77 8.09 -25.69
C THR A 856 -25.92 8.64 -26.52
N LEU A 857 -25.76 9.87 -27.03
CA LEU A 857 -26.74 10.48 -27.87
C LEU A 857 -26.86 9.72 -29.23
N PRO A 858 -28.07 9.66 -29.80
CA PRO A 858 -28.25 9.12 -31.13
C PRO A 858 -27.40 9.89 -32.17
N VAL A 859 -26.75 9.15 -33.08
CA VAL A 859 -25.83 9.71 -34.07
C VAL A 859 -26.55 10.66 -35.04
N GLU A 860 -27.86 10.46 -35.27
CA GLU A 860 -28.70 11.31 -36.11
C GLU A 860 -28.76 12.77 -35.61
N LEU A 861 -28.65 12.97 -34.30
CA LEU A 861 -28.61 14.30 -33.70
C LEU A 861 -27.20 14.90 -33.78
N THR A 862 -26.16 14.10 -33.50
CA THR A 862 -24.79 14.59 -33.33
C THR A 862 -24.06 14.81 -34.65
N LYS A 863 -24.37 14.05 -35.69
CA LYS A 863 -23.75 14.17 -37.04
C LYS A 863 -23.93 15.56 -37.67
N LYS A 864 -24.98 16.30 -37.30
CA LYS A 864 -25.19 17.68 -37.77
C LYS A 864 -24.10 18.64 -37.28
N ALA A 865 -23.42 18.28 -36.19
CA ALA A 865 -22.28 19.00 -35.62
C ALA A 865 -20.94 18.32 -35.93
N PHE A 866 -20.89 17.42 -36.94
CA PHE A 866 -19.70 16.60 -37.27
C PHE A 866 -19.21 15.70 -36.14
N VAL A 867 -20.05 15.41 -35.11
CA VAL A 867 -19.74 14.55 -34.00
C VAL A 867 -20.28 13.15 -34.27
N GLN A 868 -19.40 12.15 -34.32
CA GLN A 868 -19.74 10.74 -34.55
C GLN A 868 -20.30 10.07 -33.29
N LYS A 869 -19.78 10.45 -32.11
CA LYS A 869 -20.22 9.94 -30.81
C LYS A 869 -20.14 11.04 -29.75
N LEU A 870 -21.22 11.18 -28.99
CA LEU A 870 -21.29 12.07 -27.84
C LEU A 870 -21.90 11.30 -26.67
N ARG A 871 -21.10 11.04 -25.62
CA ARG A 871 -21.54 10.35 -24.42
C ARG A 871 -21.28 11.21 -23.19
N PHE A 872 -22.28 11.32 -22.33
CA PHE A 872 -22.20 11.86 -20.98
C PHE A 872 -22.25 10.72 -19.98
N TYR A 873 -21.58 10.88 -18.84
CA TYR A 873 -21.69 9.89 -17.78
C TYR A 873 -21.52 10.53 -16.39
N VAL A 874 -22.12 9.89 -15.40
CA VAL A 874 -21.89 10.13 -13.99
C VAL A 874 -21.27 8.85 -13.42
N SER A 875 -20.24 9.01 -12.59
CA SER A 875 -19.58 7.87 -11.98
C SER A 875 -19.27 8.16 -10.50
N CYS A 876 -19.28 7.11 -9.70
CA CYS A 876 -18.80 7.19 -8.33
C CYS A 876 -17.82 6.04 -8.06
N ASN A 877 -16.66 6.38 -7.49
CA ASN A 877 -15.68 5.41 -7.02
C ASN A 877 -15.77 5.25 -5.50
N ASN A 878 -15.58 4.03 -5.01
CA ASN A 878 -15.62 3.67 -3.59
C ASN A 878 -16.92 4.12 -2.90
N LEU A 879 -18.09 3.87 -3.53
CA LEU A 879 -19.36 4.45 -3.12
C LEU A 879 -19.72 4.08 -1.67
N PHE A 880 -19.70 2.79 -1.32
CA PHE A 880 -19.91 2.29 0.04
C PHE A 880 -19.43 0.86 0.21
N LEU A 881 -19.23 0.44 1.46
CA LEU A 881 -19.03 -0.95 1.87
C LEU A 881 -20.40 -1.61 2.13
N LEU A 882 -20.64 -2.73 1.45
CA LEU A 882 -21.79 -3.61 1.71
C LEU A 882 -21.54 -4.50 2.93
N HIS A 883 -20.27 -4.87 3.11
CA HIS A 883 -19.78 -5.60 4.28
C HIS A 883 -18.46 -4.96 4.73
N LYS A 884 -18.29 -4.82 6.03
CA LYS A 884 -17.10 -4.31 6.69
C LYS A 884 -16.86 -5.13 7.96
N GLY A 885 -15.92 -6.08 7.92
CA GLY A 885 -15.59 -6.97 9.03
C GLY A 885 -15.11 -6.23 10.28
N SER A 886 -14.38 -5.09 10.06
CA SER A 886 -13.92 -4.23 11.16
C SER A 886 -15.03 -3.43 11.86
N GLY A 887 -16.31 -3.63 11.51
CA GLY A 887 -17.45 -2.98 12.18
C GLY A 887 -17.34 -1.46 12.19
N ASP A 888 -17.49 -0.88 13.38
CA ASP A 888 -17.48 0.58 13.58
C ASP A 888 -16.08 1.20 13.70
N LEU A 889 -15.02 0.40 13.61
CA LEU A 889 -13.67 0.96 13.65
C LEU A 889 -13.47 1.97 12.51
N PRO A 890 -12.88 3.17 12.78
CA PRO A 890 -12.70 4.22 11.79
C PRO A 890 -11.52 3.95 10.85
N ILE A 891 -11.45 2.74 10.33
CA ILE A 891 -10.39 2.26 9.44
C ILE A 891 -10.99 1.70 8.16
N ASP A 892 -10.26 1.85 7.05
CA ASP A 892 -10.63 1.24 5.80
C ASP A 892 -10.09 -0.20 5.73
N PRO A 893 -10.91 -1.23 5.47
CA PRO A 893 -10.44 -2.60 5.41
C PRO A 893 -9.49 -2.90 4.24
N GLU A 894 -9.35 -1.99 3.28
CA GLU A 894 -8.35 -2.10 2.21
C GLU A 894 -6.96 -1.59 2.63
N MET A 895 -6.80 -1.02 3.82
CA MET A 895 -5.50 -0.56 4.29
C MET A 895 -4.48 -1.70 4.28
N ASN A 896 -3.29 -1.40 3.78
CA ASN A 896 -2.21 -2.37 3.73
C ASN A 896 -1.56 -2.52 5.11
N ALA A 897 -1.34 -3.77 5.54
CA ALA A 897 -0.63 -4.08 6.78
C ALA A 897 0.78 -3.46 6.87
N GLY A 898 1.44 -3.26 5.74
CA GLY A 898 2.77 -2.66 5.66
C GLY A 898 2.82 -1.13 5.70
N GLN A 899 1.69 -0.42 5.58
CA GLN A 899 1.68 1.04 5.58
C GLN A 899 1.49 1.58 7.00
N GLY A 900 2.59 1.74 7.73
CA GLY A 900 2.58 2.27 9.10
C GLY A 900 1.93 1.35 10.13
N ALA A 901 1.72 0.09 9.77
CA ALA A 901 1.08 -0.93 10.62
C ALA A 901 1.86 -1.24 11.91
N LEU A 902 3.08 -0.74 12.01
CA LEU A 902 4.00 -1.03 13.10
C LEU A 902 4.49 0.23 13.84
N GLY A 903 4.00 1.41 13.46
CA GLY A 903 4.24 2.61 14.25
C GLY A 903 3.40 2.55 15.53
N TYR A 904 4.05 2.54 16.67
CA TYR A 904 3.42 2.56 17.98
C TYR A 904 2.33 3.64 18.07
N GLY A 905 1.07 3.23 18.23
CA GLY A 905 -0.08 4.11 18.37
C GLY A 905 -0.44 4.98 17.15
N THR A 906 0.30 4.89 16.04
CA THR A 906 0.11 5.77 14.88
C THR A 906 -0.53 5.07 13.68
N TRP A 907 -0.74 3.76 13.72
CA TRP A 907 -1.39 3.02 12.65
C TRP A 907 -2.81 3.56 12.38
N GLY A 908 -3.13 3.77 11.12
CA GLY A 908 -4.39 4.40 10.70
C GLY A 908 -4.35 5.94 10.64
N ARG A 909 -3.38 6.60 11.28
CA ARG A 909 -3.15 8.05 11.16
C ARG A 909 -2.41 8.37 9.86
N THR A 910 -3.02 8.03 8.72
CA THR A 910 -2.46 8.22 7.38
C THR A 910 -3.44 9.01 6.51
N TYR A 911 -3.03 9.30 5.28
CA TYR A 911 -3.94 9.92 4.30
C TYR A 911 -5.19 9.03 4.14
N PRO A 912 -6.40 9.58 4.35
CA PRO A 912 -7.61 8.79 4.31
C PRO A 912 -7.94 8.32 2.89
N THR A 913 -8.59 7.17 2.79
CA THR A 913 -9.22 6.73 1.55
C THR A 913 -10.33 7.69 1.15
N THR A 914 -10.57 7.81 -0.17
CA THR A 914 -11.54 8.76 -0.69
C THR A 914 -12.65 8.08 -1.48
N LYS A 915 -13.84 8.64 -1.35
CA LYS A 915 -14.97 8.46 -2.25
C LYS A 915 -14.94 9.58 -3.28
N SER A 916 -15.14 9.27 -4.56
CA SER A 916 -15.05 10.25 -5.65
C SER A 916 -16.32 10.22 -6.48
N TRP A 917 -16.98 11.35 -6.62
CA TRP A 917 -18.08 11.56 -7.56
C TRP A 917 -17.56 12.28 -8.79
N SER A 918 -17.94 11.83 -9.98
CA SER A 918 -17.49 12.45 -11.21
C SER A 918 -18.58 12.58 -12.25
N PHE A 919 -18.40 13.61 -13.07
CA PHE A 919 -19.16 13.87 -14.29
C PHE A 919 -18.20 13.87 -15.47
N GLY A 920 -18.52 13.16 -16.53
CA GLY A 920 -17.63 13.04 -17.68
C GLY A 920 -18.35 13.21 -19.02
N LEU A 921 -17.54 13.60 -20.00
CA LEU A 921 -17.92 13.83 -21.38
C LEU A 921 -16.94 13.11 -22.31
N GLN A 922 -17.47 12.38 -23.31
CA GLN A 922 -16.68 11.74 -24.35
C GLN A 922 -17.21 12.15 -25.72
N VAL A 923 -16.33 12.70 -26.57
CA VAL A 923 -16.66 13.17 -27.91
C VAL A 923 -15.73 12.51 -28.91
N THR A 924 -16.28 12.00 -29.99
CA THR A 924 -15.54 11.50 -31.18
C THR A 924 -16.00 12.26 -32.42
N PHE A 925 -15.04 12.83 -33.14
CA PHE A 925 -15.22 13.55 -34.38
C PHE A 925 -14.83 12.70 -35.60
#